data_20e375645f6087abdf19d1bbb58cceea
#
_entry.id   20e375645f6087abdf19d1bbb58cceea
#
_cell.length_a   1.000
_cell.length_b   1.000
_cell.length_c   1.000
_cell.angle_alpha   90.00
_cell.angle_beta   90.00
_cell.angle_gamma   90.00
#
_symmetry.space_group_name_H-M   'P 1'
#
loop_
_entity.id
_entity.type
_entity.pdbx_description
1 polymer ?
#
loop_
_entity_poly.entity_id
_entity_poly.type
_entity_poly.pdbx_seq_one_letter_code
_entity_poly.pdbx_strand_id
1 'polypeptide(L)'
;MFGRLTLDSIPYHEPIIIITLAIVALVGLAVVVAVTKAGKWQYLWNEWFTSVDHKKLGFMYIAVAMLMLVRGFADAVMMRSQQLLSSAGEAGYLPPHHYDQIFTAHGVIMIFFVAMPLVIGLMNIIVPLQIGARDVAFPYLNNLSFWLFVVGVVLTNMSLGLGEFGRTGWLAYPPLSGIEASPGVGVDYWIWALQISGVGTTLTGVNFFATILRMRTPSMPMMKMPVFTWASLCANILIIISFPILTVTIALLTLDRYLGMHFFTNDLGGNVMMYVNLIWAWGHPEVYILVLPIFGVFSEVTATFSRKKLFGYTSLVWATIVITVLAFVVWLHHFFTMGSGANVNAFFGIATMIISIPTGVKIFNWLFTMYKGRIRFTTPMMWTVGFLITFTVGGMTGVLMAVPGADFVLHNSVFLIAHFHNVIIGGVVFGCFAAITYWFPKATGFTMNETWGKRAFYLWIVGFLMAFLPLYALGFMGMTRRLSQDINPEYFPLLAVAAAGTVVIALGVLSQFIQIYVSIRDREQNRDLTGDPWGGRTLEWATSSPPPFYNFAHLPKGDVLDAFWYQKQSGEFDPMKEVEYERIHMPKNTATGIYVSAWALVFGFAMIWYIWWLAAASLVGIVVTCIQHSYNDDVDYYVEVEEIKAIEAARRAQLEEAKKGTVKDNENSDDLEVTYAN
;
A
#
# COMPACT_ATOMS: atom_id res chain seq x y z
N MET A 1 16.11 -1.12 36.19
CA MET A 1 16.83 -0.28 35.21
C MET A 1 16.37 -0.62 33.78
N PHE A 2 16.23 -1.89 33.43
CA PHE A 2 15.84 -2.36 32.10
C PHE A 2 14.36 -2.78 31.96
N GLY A 3 13.49 -2.35 32.88
CA GLY A 3 12.07 -2.67 32.88
C GLY A 3 11.80 -4.17 32.93
N ARG A 4 11.03 -4.68 31.95
CA ARG A 4 10.73 -6.11 31.79
C ARG A 4 11.74 -6.87 30.91
N LEU A 5 12.76 -6.19 30.36
CA LEU A 5 13.75 -6.80 29.48
C LEU A 5 14.74 -7.65 30.29
N THR A 6 14.78 -8.95 29.98
CA THR A 6 15.70 -9.94 30.58
C THR A 6 16.34 -10.78 29.49
N LEU A 7 17.32 -11.62 29.83
CA LEU A 7 17.92 -12.56 28.86
C LEU A 7 16.90 -13.60 28.33
N ASP A 8 15.92 -13.96 29.16
CA ASP A 8 14.82 -14.88 28.79
C ASP A 8 13.86 -14.26 27.77
N SER A 9 13.98 -12.95 27.51
CA SER A 9 13.23 -12.29 26.44
C SER A 9 13.70 -12.70 25.02
N ILE A 10 14.85 -13.37 24.92
CA ILE A 10 15.36 -13.90 23.65
C ILE A 10 14.77 -15.31 23.45
N PRO A 11 14.01 -15.59 22.40
CA PRO A 11 13.31 -16.86 22.19
C PRO A 11 14.26 -17.99 21.71
N TYR A 12 15.35 -18.25 22.44
CA TYR A 12 16.36 -19.23 22.04
C TYR A 12 15.89 -20.69 22.07
N HIS A 13 14.73 -20.95 22.66
CA HIS A 13 14.10 -22.27 22.70
C HIS A 13 13.23 -22.57 21.46
N GLU A 14 13.02 -21.58 20.59
CA GLU A 14 12.15 -21.68 19.40
C GLU A 14 12.98 -21.83 18.11
N PRO A 15 13.25 -23.07 17.62
CA PRO A 15 14.17 -23.29 16.49
C PRO A 15 13.78 -22.53 15.23
N ILE A 16 12.48 -22.43 14.92
CA ILE A 16 11.97 -21.73 13.74
C ILE A 16 12.33 -20.23 13.81
N ILE A 17 12.17 -19.61 14.99
CA ILE A 17 12.49 -18.21 15.20
C ILE A 17 14.00 -17.98 15.06
N ILE A 18 14.82 -18.82 15.70
CA ILE A 18 16.28 -18.69 15.64
C ILE A 18 16.79 -18.84 14.20
N ILE A 19 16.28 -19.82 13.44
CA ILE A 19 16.64 -20.00 12.02
C ILE A 19 16.23 -18.76 11.21
N THR A 20 15.03 -18.24 11.43
CA THR A 20 14.54 -17.02 10.75
C THR A 20 15.42 -15.83 11.06
N LEU A 21 15.76 -15.61 12.34
CA LEU A 21 16.66 -14.53 12.76
C LEU A 21 18.06 -14.67 12.15
N ALA A 22 18.60 -15.88 12.10
CA ALA A 22 19.90 -16.14 11.48
C ALA A 22 19.88 -15.80 9.99
N ILE A 23 18.82 -16.18 9.26
CA ILE A 23 18.65 -15.84 7.83
C ILE A 23 18.57 -14.32 7.66
N VAL A 24 17.71 -13.63 8.43
CA VAL A 24 17.57 -12.18 8.37
C VAL A 24 18.88 -11.47 8.68
N ALA A 25 19.60 -11.91 9.71
CA ALA A 25 20.90 -11.36 10.07
C ALA A 25 21.96 -11.56 8.97
N LEU A 26 22.00 -12.74 8.37
CA LEU A 26 22.93 -13.04 7.27
C LEU A 26 22.63 -12.20 6.02
N VAL A 27 21.34 -12.07 5.66
CA VAL A 27 20.94 -11.21 4.53
C VAL A 27 21.26 -9.73 4.84
N GLY A 28 20.95 -9.25 6.04
CA GLY A 28 21.29 -7.89 6.47
C GLY A 28 22.78 -7.62 6.42
N LEU A 29 23.59 -8.55 6.94
CA LEU A 29 25.06 -8.48 6.89
C LEU A 29 25.56 -8.45 5.43
N ALA A 30 25.01 -9.30 4.56
CA ALA A 30 25.38 -9.33 3.14
C ALA A 30 25.09 -7.99 2.45
N VAL A 31 23.95 -7.36 2.74
CA VAL A 31 23.61 -6.03 2.22
C VAL A 31 24.58 -4.96 2.74
N VAL A 32 24.86 -4.93 4.04
CA VAL A 32 25.82 -4.00 4.66
C VAL A 32 27.20 -4.15 4.02
N VAL A 33 27.70 -5.38 3.87
CA VAL A 33 28.99 -5.67 3.25
C VAL A 33 28.99 -5.22 1.78
N ALA A 34 27.92 -5.48 1.03
CA ALA A 34 27.80 -5.08 -0.37
C ALA A 34 27.84 -3.55 -0.54
N VAL A 35 27.05 -2.81 0.25
CA VAL A 35 27.04 -1.34 0.24
C VAL A 35 28.38 -0.75 0.65
N THR A 36 29.03 -1.33 1.68
CA THR A 36 30.36 -0.91 2.16
C THR A 36 31.42 -1.12 1.10
N LYS A 37 31.46 -2.30 0.47
CA LYS A 37 32.37 -2.59 -0.64
C LYS A 37 32.16 -1.69 -1.85
N ALA A 38 30.90 -1.33 -2.13
CA ALA A 38 30.55 -0.42 -3.22
C ALA A 38 30.83 1.06 -2.88
N GLY A 39 31.19 1.40 -1.65
CA GLY A 39 31.43 2.80 -1.21
C GLY A 39 30.19 3.68 -1.30
N LYS A 40 28.96 3.12 -1.17
CA LYS A 40 27.72 3.82 -1.47
C LYS A 40 27.02 4.45 -0.25
N TRP A 41 27.58 4.39 0.95
CA TRP A 41 26.94 4.93 2.15
C TRP A 41 26.66 6.43 2.06
N GLN A 42 27.63 7.24 1.60
CA GLN A 42 27.45 8.68 1.41
C GLN A 42 26.34 8.98 0.41
N TYR A 43 26.31 8.24 -0.71
CA TYR A 43 25.26 8.36 -1.72
C TYR A 43 23.87 8.02 -1.16
N LEU A 44 23.76 6.89 -0.44
CA LEU A 44 22.48 6.49 0.20
C LEU A 44 22.01 7.53 1.22
N TRP A 45 22.94 8.07 2.00
CA TRP A 45 22.61 9.10 2.99
C TRP A 45 22.11 10.38 2.33
N ASN A 46 22.89 10.95 1.40
CA ASN A 46 22.59 12.25 0.82
C ASN A 46 21.41 12.22 -0.17
N GLU A 47 21.27 11.12 -0.94
CA GLU A 47 20.33 11.06 -2.05
C GLU A 47 19.02 10.34 -1.71
N TRP A 48 19.03 9.46 -0.70
CA TRP A 48 17.87 8.64 -0.38
C TRP A 48 17.37 8.87 1.04
N PHE A 49 18.17 8.61 2.05
CA PHE A 49 17.70 8.62 3.43
C PHE A 49 17.25 10.00 3.90
N THR A 50 17.98 11.05 3.55
CA THR A 50 17.64 12.42 3.88
C THR A 50 16.76 13.10 2.84
N SER A 51 16.43 12.42 1.74
CA SER A 51 15.67 12.99 0.63
C SER A 51 14.28 13.46 1.05
N VAL A 52 13.90 14.62 0.53
CA VAL A 52 12.52 15.13 0.60
C VAL A 52 11.79 15.04 -0.73
N ASP A 53 12.48 14.60 -1.80
CA ASP A 53 11.86 14.35 -3.12
C ASP A 53 10.77 13.27 -2.99
N HIS A 54 9.55 13.67 -3.31
CA HIS A 54 8.38 12.80 -3.20
C HIS A 54 8.51 11.49 -4.02
N LYS A 55 9.22 11.52 -5.17
CA LYS A 55 9.42 10.35 -6.02
C LYS A 55 10.34 9.32 -5.35
N LYS A 56 11.44 9.78 -4.76
CA LYS A 56 12.37 8.92 -4.02
C LYS A 56 11.71 8.32 -2.78
N LEU A 57 10.95 9.13 -2.04
CA LEU A 57 10.18 8.66 -0.89
C LEU A 57 9.14 7.62 -1.31
N GLY A 58 8.41 7.85 -2.40
CA GLY A 58 7.46 6.88 -2.93
C GLY A 58 8.12 5.56 -3.30
N PHE A 59 9.31 5.62 -3.91
CA PHE A 59 10.09 4.42 -4.21
C PHE A 59 10.53 3.67 -2.94
N MET A 60 10.95 4.40 -1.90
CA MET A 60 11.34 3.83 -0.62
C MET A 60 10.15 3.15 0.09
N TYR A 61 8.95 3.75 0.07
CA TYR A 61 7.72 3.12 0.56
C TYR A 61 7.44 1.79 -0.15
N ILE A 62 7.50 1.76 -1.48
CA ILE A 62 7.28 0.55 -2.28
C ILE A 62 8.33 -0.51 -1.97
N ALA A 63 9.61 -0.13 -1.86
CA ALA A 63 10.69 -1.07 -1.56
C ALA A 63 10.52 -1.75 -0.19
N VAL A 64 10.21 -0.98 0.86
CA VAL A 64 9.93 -1.53 2.20
C VAL A 64 8.67 -2.39 2.19
N ALA A 65 7.61 -1.97 1.50
CA ALA A 65 6.38 -2.75 1.37
C ALA A 65 6.61 -4.09 0.66
N MET A 66 7.43 -4.13 -0.39
CA MET A 66 7.79 -5.37 -1.09
C MET A 66 8.61 -6.32 -0.20
N LEU A 67 9.50 -5.77 0.64
CA LEU A 67 10.21 -6.57 1.65
C LEU A 67 9.23 -7.17 2.66
N MET A 68 8.31 -6.37 3.17
CA MET A 68 7.29 -6.82 4.11
C MET A 68 6.27 -7.79 3.48
N LEU A 69 6.02 -7.69 2.17
CA LEU A 69 5.20 -8.66 1.43
C LEU A 69 5.83 -10.06 1.50
N VAL A 70 7.14 -10.16 1.30
CA VAL A 70 7.85 -11.46 1.42
C VAL A 70 7.71 -12.02 2.83
N ARG A 71 7.89 -11.16 3.86
CA ARG A 71 7.75 -11.57 5.27
C ARG A 71 6.33 -12.05 5.58
N GLY A 72 5.31 -11.25 5.26
CA GLY A 72 3.92 -11.62 5.53
C GLY A 72 3.43 -12.79 4.67
N PHE A 73 3.97 -12.97 3.45
CA PHE A 73 3.68 -14.15 2.63
C PHE A 73 4.28 -15.43 3.23
N ALA A 74 5.48 -15.36 3.81
CA ALA A 74 6.06 -16.50 4.53
C ALA A 74 5.15 -16.95 5.68
N ASP A 75 4.57 -16.01 6.45
CA ASP A 75 3.60 -16.33 7.50
C ASP A 75 2.37 -17.05 6.93
N ALA A 76 1.84 -16.61 5.78
CA ALA A 76 0.71 -17.24 5.11
C ALA A 76 1.02 -18.68 4.67
N VAL A 77 2.22 -18.93 4.10
CA VAL A 77 2.69 -20.27 3.72
C VAL A 77 2.75 -21.17 4.95
N MET A 78 3.33 -20.68 6.05
CA MET A 78 3.44 -21.42 7.30
C MET A 78 2.07 -21.79 7.88
N MET A 79 1.12 -20.85 7.90
CA MET A 79 -0.25 -21.14 8.36
C MET A 79 -0.95 -22.17 7.49
N ARG A 80 -0.84 -22.05 6.17
CA ARG A 80 -1.52 -22.94 5.23
C ARG A 80 -0.95 -24.36 5.30
N SER A 81 0.37 -24.53 5.40
CA SER A 81 0.99 -25.84 5.56
C SER A 81 0.64 -26.49 6.90
N GLN A 82 0.57 -25.71 7.99
CA GLN A 82 0.09 -26.20 9.29
C GLN A 82 -1.34 -26.73 9.20
N GLN A 83 -2.26 -25.99 8.57
CA GLN A 83 -3.65 -26.41 8.39
C GLN A 83 -3.79 -27.67 7.54
N LEU A 84 -2.97 -27.80 6.48
CA LEU A 84 -2.96 -29.00 5.64
C LEU A 84 -2.54 -30.24 6.44
N LEU A 85 -1.43 -30.15 7.18
CA LEU A 85 -0.92 -31.27 8.00
C LEU A 85 -1.94 -31.67 9.08
N SER A 86 -2.54 -30.69 9.75
CA SER A 86 -3.55 -30.95 10.78
C SER A 86 -4.79 -31.65 10.21
N SER A 87 -5.25 -31.26 9.00
CA SER A 87 -6.37 -31.94 8.34
C SER A 87 -6.02 -33.34 7.82
N ALA A 88 -4.74 -33.67 7.67
CA ALA A 88 -4.26 -35.02 7.36
C ALA A 88 -4.12 -35.92 8.60
N GLY A 89 -4.48 -35.44 9.79
CA GLY A 89 -4.37 -36.16 11.05
C GLY A 89 -3.02 -36.04 11.76
N GLU A 90 -2.15 -35.15 11.28
CA GLU A 90 -0.85 -34.87 11.89
C GLU A 90 -0.93 -33.68 12.85
N ALA A 91 -0.11 -33.65 13.89
CA ALA A 91 -0.06 -32.50 14.81
C ALA A 91 0.46 -31.21 14.12
N GLY A 92 1.16 -31.38 12.99
CA GLY A 92 1.86 -30.30 12.32
C GLY A 92 3.16 -29.91 13.02
N TYR A 93 3.71 -28.75 12.66
CA TYR A 93 5.04 -28.29 13.13
C TYR A 93 4.99 -26.98 13.93
N LEU A 94 3.86 -26.26 13.91
CA LEU A 94 3.70 -25.02 14.64
C LEU A 94 3.00 -25.23 15.97
N PRO A 95 3.64 -24.86 17.10
CA PRO A 95 2.97 -24.79 18.38
C PRO A 95 1.79 -23.78 18.31
N PRO A 96 0.68 -23.99 19.04
CA PRO A 96 -0.49 -23.09 19.00
C PRO A 96 -0.12 -21.62 19.27
N HIS A 97 0.69 -21.37 20.29
CA HIS A 97 1.10 -20.01 20.64
C HIS A 97 1.91 -19.32 19.53
N HIS A 98 2.69 -20.07 18.75
CA HIS A 98 3.44 -19.53 17.62
C HIS A 98 2.52 -19.28 16.41
N TYR A 99 1.57 -20.19 16.16
CA TYR A 99 0.55 -19.98 15.13
C TYR A 99 -0.27 -18.72 15.40
N ASP A 100 -0.65 -18.46 16.66
CA ASP A 100 -1.41 -17.27 17.04
C ASP A 100 -0.63 -15.97 16.82
N GLN A 101 0.66 -15.97 17.06
CA GLN A 101 1.55 -14.84 16.72
C GLN A 101 1.64 -14.63 15.22
N ILE A 102 1.79 -15.71 14.44
CA ILE A 102 1.92 -15.66 12.98
C ILE A 102 0.67 -15.11 12.33
N PHE A 103 -0.54 -15.57 12.68
CA PHE A 103 -1.74 -15.04 12.04
C PHE A 103 -2.01 -13.59 12.43
N THR A 104 -1.64 -13.18 13.64
CA THR A 104 -1.73 -11.77 14.07
C THR A 104 -0.74 -10.91 13.30
N ALA A 105 0.53 -11.34 13.23
CA ALA A 105 1.59 -10.64 12.51
C ALA A 105 1.28 -10.54 11.01
N HIS A 106 0.81 -11.64 10.39
CA HIS A 106 0.40 -11.65 9.00
C HIS A 106 -0.64 -10.56 8.70
N GLY A 107 -1.70 -10.49 9.50
CA GLY A 107 -2.75 -9.49 9.31
C GLY A 107 -2.24 -8.05 9.45
N VAL A 108 -1.44 -7.76 10.48
CA VAL A 108 -0.82 -6.45 10.71
C VAL A 108 0.11 -6.08 9.58
N ILE A 109 1.01 -6.98 9.19
CA ILE A 109 1.99 -6.74 8.13
C ILE A 109 1.29 -6.47 6.81
N MET A 110 0.33 -7.30 6.42
CA MET A 110 -0.31 -7.18 5.10
C MET A 110 -1.15 -5.91 4.94
N ILE A 111 -1.78 -5.43 6.01
CA ILE A 111 -2.58 -4.20 5.96
C ILE A 111 -1.68 -2.97 6.12
N PHE A 112 -0.98 -2.84 7.26
CA PHE A 112 -0.27 -1.61 7.63
C PHE A 112 1.10 -1.46 6.97
N PHE A 113 1.78 -2.57 6.65
CA PHE A 113 3.17 -2.54 6.18
C PHE A 113 3.37 -3.06 4.75
N VAL A 114 2.27 -3.51 4.09
CA VAL A 114 2.26 -3.86 2.67
C VAL A 114 1.26 -3.02 1.90
N ALA A 115 -0.05 -3.19 2.14
CA ALA A 115 -1.08 -2.55 1.34
C ALA A 115 -1.04 -1.01 1.45
N MET A 116 -1.03 -0.48 2.67
CA MET A 116 -0.95 0.97 2.90
C MET A 116 0.28 1.62 2.25
N PRO A 117 1.53 1.17 2.52
CA PRO A 117 2.70 1.81 1.95
C PRO A 117 2.84 1.62 0.44
N LEU A 118 2.32 0.54 -0.16
CA LEU A 118 2.24 0.42 -1.62
C LEU A 118 1.37 1.54 -2.21
N VAL A 119 0.19 1.77 -1.66
CA VAL A 119 -0.72 2.82 -2.12
C VAL A 119 -0.13 4.21 -1.86
N ILE A 120 0.45 4.45 -0.68
CA ILE A 120 1.11 5.72 -0.33
C ILE A 120 2.30 5.98 -1.26
N GLY A 121 3.11 4.96 -1.53
CA GLY A 121 4.25 5.06 -2.45
C GLY A 121 3.83 5.44 -3.86
N LEU A 122 2.76 4.83 -4.38
CA LEU A 122 2.19 5.19 -5.68
C LEU A 122 1.67 6.62 -5.71
N MET A 123 0.95 7.05 -4.66
CA MET A 123 0.49 8.45 -4.55
C MET A 123 1.68 9.41 -4.55
N ASN A 124 2.74 9.09 -3.81
CA ASN A 124 3.96 9.90 -3.78
C ASN A 124 4.59 10.08 -5.17
N ILE A 125 4.73 9.00 -5.92
CA ILE A 125 5.37 9.09 -7.25
C ILE A 125 4.48 9.85 -8.23
N ILE A 126 3.17 9.63 -8.23
CA ILE A 126 2.31 9.96 -9.37
C ILE A 126 1.43 11.20 -9.14
N VAL A 127 0.88 11.41 -7.93
CA VAL A 127 -0.10 12.49 -7.72
C VAL A 127 0.48 13.87 -8.05
N PRO A 128 1.69 14.27 -7.58
CA PRO A 128 2.23 15.58 -7.94
C PRO A 128 2.45 15.75 -9.44
N LEU A 129 2.87 14.69 -10.13
CA LEU A 129 3.04 14.70 -11.58
C LEU A 129 1.71 14.85 -12.33
N GLN A 130 0.64 14.15 -11.87
CA GLN A 130 -0.68 14.22 -12.49
C GLN A 130 -1.34 15.60 -12.38
N ILE A 131 -1.06 16.32 -11.29
CA ILE A 131 -1.63 17.65 -11.08
C ILE A 131 -0.74 18.80 -11.57
N GLY A 132 0.41 18.47 -12.17
CA GLY A 132 1.37 19.47 -12.65
C GLY A 132 2.11 20.22 -11.54
N ALA A 133 2.27 19.61 -10.35
CA ALA A 133 2.98 20.17 -9.22
C ALA A 133 4.49 19.91 -9.28
N ARG A 134 5.28 20.85 -8.78
CA ARG A 134 6.74 20.71 -8.66
C ARG A 134 7.14 19.84 -7.48
N ASP A 135 6.33 19.80 -6.40
CA ASP A 135 6.54 18.96 -5.22
C ASP A 135 5.22 18.78 -4.45
N VAL A 136 5.24 18.06 -3.35
CA VAL A 136 4.15 17.98 -2.36
C VAL A 136 4.11 19.27 -1.51
N ALA A 137 2.99 19.50 -0.81
CA ALA A 137 2.81 20.72 -0.02
C ALA A 137 3.77 20.81 1.19
N PHE A 138 4.10 19.66 1.81
CA PHE A 138 4.95 19.59 2.99
C PHE A 138 6.04 18.51 2.84
N PRO A 139 7.14 18.81 2.11
CA PRO A 139 8.20 17.83 1.80
C PRO A 139 8.87 17.24 3.04
N TYR A 140 9.12 18.06 4.07
CA TYR A 140 9.66 17.60 5.36
C TYR A 140 8.72 16.61 6.05
N LEU A 141 7.42 16.91 6.12
CA LEU A 141 6.44 16.00 6.73
C LEU A 141 6.33 14.68 5.96
N ASN A 142 6.55 14.71 4.66
CA ASN A 142 6.58 13.51 3.82
C ASN A 142 7.76 12.58 4.18
N ASN A 143 8.95 13.14 4.38
CA ASN A 143 10.12 12.40 4.85
C ASN A 143 9.89 11.85 6.26
N LEU A 144 9.38 12.66 7.18
CA LEU A 144 9.06 12.25 8.55
C LEU A 144 8.04 11.12 8.57
N SER A 145 6.97 11.21 7.76
CA SER A 145 5.93 10.16 7.70
C SER A 145 6.49 8.81 7.26
N PHE A 146 7.40 8.81 6.27
CA PHE A 146 8.09 7.60 5.83
C PHE A 146 8.91 6.98 6.95
N TRP A 147 9.72 7.76 7.66
CA TRP A 147 10.57 7.21 8.71
C TRP A 147 9.78 6.74 9.94
N LEU A 148 8.66 7.39 10.29
CA LEU A 148 7.73 6.90 11.32
C LEU A 148 7.06 5.58 10.91
N PHE A 149 6.72 5.42 9.63
CA PHE A 149 6.26 4.14 9.10
C PHE A 149 7.34 3.05 9.27
N VAL A 150 8.60 3.36 8.95
CA VAL A 150 9.73 2.42 9.12
C VAL A 150 9.90 2.02 10.59
N VAL A 151 9.67 2.93 11.55
CA VAL A 151 9.68 2.57 12.98
C VAL A 151 8.66 1.47 13.29
N GLY A 152 7.43 1.58 12.78
CA GLY A 152 6.42 0.52 12.96
C GLY A 152 6.87 -0.82 12.37
N VAL A 153 7.47 -0.81 11.18
CA VAL A 153 8.06 -1.99 10.54
C VAL A 153 9.15 -2.62 11.43
N VAL A 154 10.06 -1.79 11.95
CA VAL A 154 11.17 -2.27 12.80
C VAL A 154 10.63 -2.85 14.09
N LEU A 155 9.74 -2.18 14.81
CA LEU A 155 9.16 -2.68 16.07
C LEU A 155 8.44 -4.01 15.85
N THR A 156 7.64 -4.14 14.79
CA THR A 156 6.95 -5.40 14.47
C THR A 156 7.94 -6.55 14.23
N ASN A 157 9.05 -6.30 13.55
CA ASN A 157 10.05 -7.33 13.31
C ASN A 157 10.97 -7.59 14.51
N MET A 158 11.19 -6.60 15.39
CA MET A 158 11.94 -6.79 16.64
C MET A 158 11.30 -7.82 17.57
N SER A 159 9.97 -7.96 17.55
CA SER A 159 9.23 -8.95 18.34
C SER A 159 9.64 -10.41 18.03
N LEU A 160 10.23 -10.66 16.85
CA LEU A 160 10.76 -11.98 16.49
C LEU A 160 11.98 -12.38 17.32
N GLY A 161 12.80 -11.39 17.69
CA GLY A 161 14.07 -11.64 18.40
C GLY A 161 14.06 -11.24 19.86
N LEU A 162 13.08 -10.44 20.28
CA LEU A 162 12.95 -9.93 21.63
C LEU A 162 11.50 -10.01 22.10
N GLY A 163 11.20 -10.99 22.92
CA GLY A 163 9.86 -11.26 23.41
C GLY A 163 9.00 -12.04 22.44
N GLU A 164 7.80 -11.58 22.21
CA GLU A 164 6.79 -12.19 21.34
C GLU A 164 5.95 -11.13 20.67
N PHE A 165 5.22 -11.46 19.60
CA PHE A 165 4.18 -10.60 19.03
C PHE A 165 2.81 -10.93 19.65
N GLY A 166 1.82 -10.05 19.46
CA GLY A 166 0.46 -10.26 19.98
C GLY A 166 -0.18 -11.54 19.42
N ARG A 167 -0.98 -12.23 20.25
CA ARG A 167 -1.73 -13.45 19.90
C ARG A 167 -3.23 -13.19 19.75
N THR A 168 -3.61 -11.96 19.50
CA THR A 168 -4.98 -11.43 19.64
C THR A 168 -5.72 -11.28 18.32
N GLY A 169 -5.09 -11.60 17.20
CA GLY A 169 -5.51 -11.17 15.88
C GLY A 169 -5.12 -9.72 15.61
N TRP A 170 -5.19 -9.31 14.36
CA TRP A 170 -4.67 -8.01 13.89
C TRP A 170 -5.40 -6.78 14.45
N LEU A 171 -6.58 -6.94 15.01
CA LEU A 171 -7.39 -5.87 15.62
C LEU A 171 -7.32 -5.81 17.14
N ALA A 172 -6.62 -6.74 17.80
CA ALA A 172 -6.37 -6.76 19.24
C ALA A 172 -7.61 -6.51 20.11
N TYR A 173 -8.67 -7.31 19.95
CA TYR A 173 -9.91 -7.16 20.72
C TYR A 173 -9.73 -7.45 22.21
N PRO A 174 -10.18 -6.54 23.11
CA PRO A 174 -10.38 -6.89 24.51
C PRO A 174 -11.50 -7.96 24.65
N PRO A 175 -11.51 -8.78 25.70
CA PRO A 175 -10.54 -8.80 26.82
C PRO A 175 -9.21 -9.47 26.49
N LEU A 176 -9.10 -10.18 25.35
CA LEU A 176 -7.90 -10.94 25.01
C LEU A 176 -6.64 -10.08 24.93
N SER A 177 -6.76 -8.81 24.48
CA SER A 177 -5.65 -7.84 24.45
C SER A 177 -5.38 -7.13 25.79
N GLY A 178 -6.22 -7.35 26.81
CA GLY A 178 -6.02 -6.82 28.14
C GLY A 178 -4.81 -7.44 28.84
N ILE A 179 -4.33 -6.77 29.91
CA ILE A 179 -3.12 -7.21 30.64
C ILE A 179 -3.32 -8.55 31.33
N GLU A 180 -4.55 -8.90 31.73
CA GLU A 180 -4.85 -10.16 32.41
C GLU A 180 -4.75 -11.37 31.43
N ALA A 181 -5.29 -11.24 30.21
CA ALA A 181 -5.27 -12.31 29.22
C ALA A 181 -3.95 -12.35 28.40
N SER A 182 -3.29 -11.21 28.25
CA SER A 182 -2.03 -11.06 27.52
C SER A 182 -1.02 -10.25 28.32
N PRO A 183 -0.44 -10.82 29.40
CA PRO A 183 0.48 -10.12 30.31
C PRO A 183 1.85 -9.85 29.70
N GLY A 184 2.23 -10.56 28.63
CA GLY A 184 3.48 -10.37 27.91
C GLY A 184 3.52 -9.08 27.10
N VAL A 185 4.66 -8.84 26.47
CA VAL A 185 4.93 -7.62 25.66
C VAL A 185 4.33 -7.66 24.24
N GLY A 186 3.71 -8.76 23.85
CA GLY A 186 3.26 -8.96 22.48
C GLY A 186 2.22 -7.95 22.01
N VAL A 187 1.23 -7.64 22.88
CA VAL A 187 0.23 -6.61 22.58
C VAL A 187 0.86 -5.22 22.62
N ASP A 188 1.87 -5.00 23.46
CA ASP A 188 2.56 -3.72 23.55
C ASP A 188 3.39 -3.44 22.27
N TYR A 189 3.99 -4.47 21.64
CA TYR A 189 4.56 -4.36 20.30
C TYR A 189 3.51 -3.96 19.26
N TRP A 190 2.33 -4.58 19.27
CA TRP A 190 1.21 -4.23 18.39
C TRP A 190 0.79 -2.76 18.59
N ILE A 191 0.61 -2.33 19.85
CA ILE A 191 0.23 -0.96 20.20
C ILE A 191 1.24 0.05 19.63
N TRP A 192 2.51 -0.07 19.99
CA TRP A 192 3.49 0.96 19.67
C TRP A 192 3.93 0.95 18.20
N ALA A 193 3.94 -0.20 17.55
CA ALA A 193 4.15 -0.27 16.11
C ALA A 193 3.07 0.49 15.33
N LEU A 194 1.79 0.28 15.69
CA LEU A 194 0.67 0.94 15.01
C LEU A 194 0.50 2.40 15.41
N GLN A 195 0.72 2.73 16.68
CA GLN A 195 0.59 4.11 17.17
C GLN A 195 1.58 5.05 16.47
N ILE A 196 2.86 4.64 16.38
CA ILE A 196 3.90 5.47 15.77
C ILE A 196 3.73 5.53 14.26
N SER A 197 3.50 4.40 13.59
CA SER A 197 3.26 4.39 12.13
C SER A 197 1.96 5.11 11.76
N GLY A 198 0.93 5.05 12.61
CA GLY A 198 -0.34 5.75 12.42
C GLY A 198 -0.21 7.27 12.43
N VAL A 199 0.70 7.82 13.25
CA VAL A 199 1.05 9.26 13.18
C VAL A 199 1.64 9.58 11.81
N GLY A 200 2.59 8.78 11.31
CA GLY A 200 3.15 8.95 9.97
C GLY A 200 2.07 8.92 8.88
N THR A 201 1.14 7.97 8.95
CA THR A 201 0.02 7.89 7.99
C THR A 201 -0.89 9.12 8.04
N THR A 202 -1.20 9.63 9.23
CA THR A 202 -1.99 10.86 9.39
C THR A 202 -1.29 12.06 8.74
N LEU A 203 0.02 12.21 8.94
CA LEU A 203 0.82 13.26 8.30
C LEU A 203 0.79 13.14 6.77
N THR A 204 0.86 11.92 6.23
CA THR A 204 0.68 11.67 4.78
C THR A 204 -0.69 12.14 4.31
N GLY A 205 -1.77 11.83 5.04
CA GLY A 205 -3.13 12.26 4.72
C GLY A 205 -3.24 13.78 4.61
N VAL A 206 -2.74 14.51 5.60
CA VAL A 206 -2.72 15.98 5.61
C VAL A 206 -1.91 16.53 4.43
N ASN A 207 -0.73 15.95 4.18
CA ASN A 207 0.14 16.40 3.11
C ASN A 207 -0.51 16.25 1.73
N PHE A 208 -1.04 15.08 1.39
CA PHE A 208 -1.67 14.87 0.07
C PHE A 208 -2.99 15.62 -0.07
N PHE A 209 -3.76 15.78 0.99
CA PHE A 209 -4.94 16.63 0.96
C PHE A 209 -4.58 18.07 0.58
N ALA A 210 -3.59 18.66 1.25
CA ALA A 210 -3.10 20.00 0.94
C ALA A 210 -2.48 20.07 -0.47
N THR A 211 -1.68 19.09 -0.86
CA THR A 211 -1.03 19.01 -2.18
C THR A 211 -2.08 19.02 -3.30
N ILE A 212 -3.07 18.13 -3.24
CA ILE A 212 -4.10 18.04 -4.28
C ILE A 212 -4.95 19.29 -4.36
N LEU A 213 -5.27 19.92 -3.23
CA LEU A 213 -6.12 21.11 -3.23
C LEU A 213 -5.38 22.40 -3.59
N ARG A 214 -4.09 22.53 -3.24
CA ARG A 214 -3.35 23.80 -3.33
C ARG A 214 -2.25 23.83 -4.38
N MET A 215 -1.69 22.66 -4.75
CA MET A 215 -0.50 22.60 -5.61
C MET A 215 -0.82 22.26 -7.06
N ARG A 216 -2.09 22.07 -7.42
CA ARG A 216 -2.47 21.86 -8.82
C ARG A 216 -1.98 23.00 -9.70
N THR A 217 -1.55 22.69 -10.92
CA THR A 217 -1.28 23.73 -11.91
C THR A 217 -2.47 24.70 -11.99
N PRO A 218 -2.23 26.02 -12.05
CA PRO A 218 -3.30 27.04 -11.94
C PRO A 218 -4.45 26.88 -12.94
N SER A 219 -4.19 26.25 -14.07
CA SER A 219 -5.17 26.00 -15.13
C SER A 219 -6.05 24.76 -14.88
N MET A 220 -5.80 23.95 -13.82
CA MET A 220 -6.52 22.68 -13.59
C MET A 220 -7.67 22.86 -12.58
N PRO A 221 -8.95 22.97 -13.02
CA PRO A 221 -10.09 22.90 -12.11
C PRO A 221 -10.29 21.49 -11.60
N MET A 222 -11.00 21.35 -10.47
CA MET A 222 -11.22 20.05 -9.80
C MET A 222 -11.74 18.95 -10.77
N MET A 223 -12.76 19.27 -11.57
CA MET A 223 -13.39 18.33 -12.51
C MET A 223 -12.55 18.06 -13.77
N LYS A 224 -11.27 18.46 -13.78
CA LYS A 224 -10.29 18.11 -14.81
C LYS A 224 -9.16 17.24 -14.28
N MET A 225 -9.12 17.00 -12.97
CA MET A 225 -8.14 16.08 -12.36
C MET A 225 -8.32 14.64 -12.88
N PRO A 226 -7.23 13.89 -13.05
CA PRO A 226 -7.29 12.45 -13.31
C PRO A 226 -8.05 11.69 -12.24
N VAL A 227 -8.64 10.53 -12.58
CA VAL A 227 -9.43 9.73 -11.62
C VAL A 227 -8.56 9.18 -10.49
N PHE A 228 -7.30 8.85 -10.77
CA PHE A 228 -6.36 8.43 -9.72
C PHE A 228 -6.13 9.56 -8.69
N THR A 229 -6.00 10.80 -9.13
CA THR A 229 -5.89 11.96 -8.22
C THR A 229 -7.16 12.17 -7.39
N TRP A 230 -8.37 12.04 -7.98
CA TRP A 230 -9.64 12.09 -7.25
C TRP A 230 -9.75 10.99 -6.20
N ALA A 231 -9.40 9.78 -6.57
CA ALA A 231 -9.42 8.63 -5.67
C ALA A 231 -8.41 8.79 -4.52
N SER A 232 -7.24 9.34 -4.82
CA SER A 232 -6.22 9.70 -3.82
C SER A 232 -6.72 10.80 -2.88
N LEU A 233 -7.40 11.84 -3.38
CA LEU A 233 -8.00 12.87 -2.53
C LEU A 233 -9.02 12.27 -1.56
N CYS A 234 -9.92 11.43 -2.05
CA CYS A 234 -10.93 10.76 -1.23
C CYS A 234 -10.29 9.84 -0.17
N ALA A 235 -9.27 9.07 -0.54
CA ALA A 235 -8.53 8.24 0.41
C ALA A 235 -7.86 9.07 1.51
N ASN A 236 -7.26 10.21 1.17
CA ASN A 236 -6.63 11.08 2.16
C ASN A 236 -7.65 11.79 3.08
N ILE A 237 -8.86 12.09 2.60
CA ILE A 237 -9.97 12.54 3.46
C ILE A 237 -10.33 11.44 4.47
N LEU A 238 -10.44 10.18 4.02
CA LEU A 238 -10.68 9.04 4.91
C LEU A 238 -9.56 8.91 5.96
N ILE A 239 -8.29 9.02 5.56
CA ILE A 239 -7.15 8.96 6.49
C ILE A 239 -7.27 10.03 7.57
N ILE A 240 -7.47 11.30 7.20
CA ILE A 240 -7.53 12.43 8.14
C ILE A 240 -8.64 12.24 9.19
N ILE A 241 -9.77 11.65 8.79
CA ILE A 241 -10.92 11.50 9.70
C ILE A 241 -10.79 10.20 10.51
N SER A 242 -10.37 9.08 9.92
CA SER A 242 -10.42 7.77 10.57
C SER A 242 -9.19 7.43 11.40
N PHE A 243 -7.98 7.84 11.01
CA PHE A 243 -6.76 7.52 11.77
C PHE A 243 -6.72 8.14 13.19
N PRO A 244 -7.24 9.34 13.44
CA PRO A 244 -7.40 9.81 14.81
C PRO A 244 -8.29 8.90 15.67
N ILE A 245 -9.31 8.25 15.09
CA ILE A 245 -10.15 7.28 15.81
C ILE A 245 -9.32 6.05 16.20
N LEU A 246 -8.52 5.53 15.28
CA LEU A 246 -7.58 4.44 15.58
C LEU A 246 -6.61 4.82 16.68
N THR A 247 -5.99 5.99 16.58
CA THR A 247 -5.02 6.52 17.56
C THR A 247 -5.63 6.59 18.94
N VAL A 248 -6.85 7.13 19.08
CA VAL A 248 -7.55 7.20 20.38
C VAL A 248 -7.91 5.79 20.88
N THR A 249 -8.36 4.89 20.02
CA THR A 249 -8.70 3.51 20.40
C THR A 249 -7.49 2.79 20.99
N ILE A 250 -6.34 2.90 20.32
CA ILE A 250 -5.08 2.29 20.79
C ILE A 250 -4.60 2.99 22.08
N ALA A 251 -4.75 4.30 22.18
CA ALA A 251 -4.37 5.05 23.39
C ALA A 251 -5.20 4.62 24.60
N LEU A 252 -6.51 4.44 24.45
CA LEU A 252 -7.37 3.93 25.54
C LEU A 252 -6.98 2.50 25.95
N LEU A 253 -6.65 1.62 25.00
CA LEU A 253 -6.14 0.29 25.31
C LEU A 253 -4.78 0.36 26.04
N THR A 254 -3.94 1.31 25.66
CA THR A 254 -2.66 1.56 26.34
C THR A 254 -2.89 1.97 27.79
N LEU A 255 -3.82 2.88 28.06
CA LEU A 255 -4.18 3.31 29.41
C LEU A 255 -4.75 2.16 30.25
N ASP A 256 -5.58 1.29 29.67
CA ASP A 256 -6.04 0.07 30.35
C ASP A 256 -4.87 -0.83 30.73
N ARG A 257 -3.93 -1.08 29.83
CA ARG A 257 -2.81 -2.00 30.06
C ARG A 257 -1.72 -1.44 31.00
N TYR A 258 -1.40 -0.15 30.88
CA TYR A 258 -0.26 0.45 31.62
C TYR A 258 -0.66 1.07 32.96
N LEU A 259 -1.88 1.61 33.03
CA LEU A 259 -2.35 2.36 34.21
C LEU A 259 -3.54 1.70 34.93
N GLY A 260 -4.01 0.55 34.41
CA GLY A 260 -5.18 -0.13 35.00
C GLY A 260 -6.46 0.70 34.91
N MET A 261 -6.59 1.55 33.87
CA MET A 261 -7.85 2.23 33.57
C MET A 261 -8.80 1.25 32.87
N HIS A 262 -10.06 1.24 33.23
CA HIS A 262 -11.01 0.22 32.80
C HIS A 262 -11.96 0.72 31.72
N PHE A 263 -11.44 1.21 30.57
CA PHE A 263 -12.27 1.65 29.45
C PHE A 263 -12.99 0.50 28.78
N PHE A 264 -12.34 -0.67 28.70
CA PHE A 264 -12.80 -1.83 27.94
C PHE A 264 -13.07 -3.07 28.80
N THR A 265 -12.98 -2.95 30.12
CA THR A 265 -13.20 -4.03 31.09
C THR A 265 -14.61 -3.94 31.67
N ASN A 266 -15.50 -4.88 31.34
CA ASN A 266 -16.92 -4.82 31.72
C ASN A 266 -17.13 -4.81 33.24
N ASP A 267 -16.31 -5.54 33.99
CA ASP A 267 -16.49 -5.74 35.44
C ASP A 267 -16.29 -4.47 36.28
N LEU A 268 -15.64 -3.46 35.73
CA LEU A 268 -15.28 -2.20 36.42
C LEU A 268 -15.87 -0.97 35.70
N GLY A 269 -16.98 -1.14 35.00
CA GLY A 269 -17.71 -0.05 34.36
C GLY A 269 -17.26 0.30 32.93
N GLY A 270 -16.27 -0.38 32.40
CA GLY A 270 -15.87 -0.27 31.00
C GLY A 270 -16.81 -1.06 30.08
N ASN A 271 -16.56 -0.96 28.78
CA ASN A 271 -17.40 -1.62 27.77
C ASN A 271 -16.57 -2.08 26.56
N VAL A 272 -16.49 -3.41 26.38
CA VAL A 272 -15.81 -4.02 25.21
C VAL A 272 -16.44 -3.56 23.89
N MET A 273 -17.74 -3.33 23.84
CA MET A 273 -18.42 -2.84 22.63
C MET A 273 -17.96 -1.43 22.23
N MET A 274 -17.49 -0.61 23.17
CA MET A 274 -16.86 0.67 22.85
C MET A 274 -15.60 0.46 22.01
N TYR A 275 -14.74 -0.50 22.38
CA TYR A 275 -13.57 -0.85 21.58
C TYR A 275 -13.96 -1.28 20.17
N VAL A 276 -14.90 -2.22 20.06
CA VAL A 276 -15.32 -2.79 18.76
C VAL A 276 -15.88 -1.72 17.83
N ASN A 277 -16.71 -0.80 18.35
CA ASN A 277 -17.22 0.31 17.56
C ASN A 277 -16.13 1.27 17.13
N LEU A 278 -15.24 1.67 18.03
CA LEU A 278 -14.13 2.60 17.71
C LEU A 278 -13.17 2.00 16.69
N ILE A 279 -12.71 0.76 16.91
CA ILE A 279 -11.76 0.14 16.01
C ILE A 279 -12.34 -0.05 14.60
N TRP A 280 -13.63 -0.34 14.46
CA TRP A 280 -14.27 -0.51 13.16
C TRP A 280 -14.76 0.81 12.53
N ALA A 281 -15.06 1.84 13.33
CA ALA A 281 -15.26 3.20 12.82
C ALA A 281 -14.02 3.72 12.06
N TRP A 282 -12.83 3.25 12.42
CA TRP A 282 -11.63 3.36 11.59
C TRP A 282 -11.54 2.24 10.55
N GLY A 283 -11.76 0.97 10.93
CA GLY A 283 -11.36 -0.20 10.15
C GLY A 283 -12.14 -0.37 8.85
N HIS A 284 -13.41 0.07 8.76
CA HIS A 284 -14.10 0.06 7.49
C HIS A 284 -13.64 1.19 6.54
N PRO A 285 -13.53 2.47 6.96
CA PRO A 285 -12.83 3.47 6.16
C PRO A 285 -11.44 3.04 5.68
N GLU A 286 -10.68 2.28 6.48
CA GLU A 286 -9.37 1.75 6.11
C GLU A 286 -9.42 0.93 4.83
N VAL A 287 -10.40 0.02 4.67
CA VAL A 287 -10.49 -0.80 3.45
C VAL A 287 -10.77 0.06 2.20
N TYR A 288 -11.45 1.20 2.37
CA TYR A 288 -11.65 2.15 1.27
C TYR A 288 -10.44 3.06 1.03
N ILE A 289 -9.66 3.37 2.04
CA ILE A 289 -8.34 4.02 1.88
C ILE A 289 -7.47 3.18 0.94
N LEU A 290 -7.48 1.87 1.10
CA LEU A 290 -6.71 0.94 0.29
C LEU A 290 -7.24 0.85 -1.15
N VAL A 291 -8.55 0.69 -1.34
CA VAL A 291 -9.12 0.32 -2.65
C VAL A 291 -9.40 1.52 -3.55
N LEU A 292 -9.73 2.72 -2.99
CA LEU A 292 -10.09 3.86 -3.84
C LEU A 292 -8.96 4.31 -4.78
N PRO A 293 -7.71 4.51 -4.33
CA PRO A 293 -6.61 4.84 -5.24
C PRO A 293 -6.41 3.79 -6.32
N ILE A 294 -6.61 2.52 -5.97
CA ILE A 294 -6.50 1.40 -6.91
C ILE A 294 -7.60 1.44 -7.98
N PHE A 295 -8.82 1.84 -7.65
CA PHE A 295 -9.85 2.13 -8.65
C PHE A 295 -9.43 3.25 -9.61
N GLY A 296 -8.67 4.23 -9.09
CA GLY A 296 -8.03 5.24 -9.92
C GLY A 296 -7.01 4.62 -10.89
N VAL A 297 -6.12 3.75 -10.41
CA VAL A 297 -5.16 3.01 -11.25
C VAL A 297 -5.86 2.27 -12.39
N PHE A 298 -6.91 1.51 -12.09
CA PHE A 298 -7.64 0.77 -13.11
C PHE A 298 -8.29 1.68 -14.15
N SER A 299 -8.71 2.88 -13.76
CA SER A 299 -9.25 3.87 -14.69
C SER A 299 -8.19 4.35 -15.68
N GLU A 300 -6.98 4.69 -15.19
CA GLU A 300 -5.86 5.14 -16.03
C GLU A 300 -5.36 4.02 -16.96
N VAL A 301 -5.15 2.82 -16.42
CA VAL A 301 -4.69 1.66 -17.20
C VAL A 301 -5.70 1.25 -18.26
N THR A 302 -7.00 1.17 -17.90
CA THR A 302 -8.06 0.80 -18.84
C THR A 302 -8.16 1.79 -19.99
N ALA A 303 -8.15 3.09 -19.73
CA ALA A 303 -8.22 4.12 -20.76
C ALA A 303 -7.01 4.06 -21.72
N THR A 304 -5.81 3.94 -21.16
CA THR A 304 -4.56 3.91 -21.93
C THR A 304 -4.49 2.67 -22.83
N PHE A 305 -4.72 1.48 -22.28
CA PHE A 305 -4.55 0.23 -23.04
C PHE A 305 -5.78 -0.20 -23.83
N SER A 306 -6.94 0.40 -23.64
CA SER A 306 -8.08 0.31 -24.56
C SER A 306 -8.00 1.33 -25.70
N ARG A 307 -7.03 2.28 -25.65
CA ARG A 307 -6.87 3.39 -26.59
C ARG A 307 -8.15 4.20 -26.75
N LYS A 308 -8.85 4.42 -25.64
CA LYS A 308 -10.13 5.16 -25.61
C LYS A 308 -10.14 6.16 -24.46
N LYS A 309 -10.93 7.22 -24.64
CA LYS A 309 -11.29 8.09 -23.54
C LYS A 309 -12.07 7.30 -22.48
N LEU A 310 -11.77 7.56 -21.21
CA LEU A 310 -12.45 6.93 -20.09
C LEU A 310 -13.96 7.22 -20.15
N PHE A 311 -14.75 6.16 -20.19
CA PHE A 311 -16.21 6.28 -20.22
C PHE A 311 -16.73 6.71 -18.84
N GLY A 312 -17.64 7.69 -18.81
CA GLY A 312 -18.32 8.06 -17.59
C GLY A 312 -17.44 8.73 -16.53
N TYR A 313 -16.47 9.57 -16.90
CA TYR A 313 -15.59 10.27 -15.96
C TYR A 313 -16.37 10.91 -14.79
N THR A 314 -17.43 11.68 -15.08
CA THR A 314 -18.22 12.35 -14.06
C THR A 314 -18.90 11.36 -13.11
N SER A 315 -19.47 10.27 -13.63
CA SER A 315 -20.07 9.22 -12.78
C SER A 315 -19.03 8.47 -11.94
N LEU A 316 -17.81 8.26 -12.46
CA LEU A 316 -16.69 7.67 -11.71
C LEU A 316 -16.28 8.55 -10.53
N VAL A 317 -16.18 9.87 -10.75
CA VAL A 317 -15.84 10.84 -9.68
C VAL A 317 -16.92 10.84 -8.60
N TRP A 318 -18.18 10.99 -8.99
CA TRP A 318 -19.29 10.97 -8.03
C TRP A 318 -19.42 9.65 -7.29
N ALA A 319 -19.24 8.52 -7.98
CA ALA A 319 -19.21 7.21 -7.33
C ALA A 319 -18.10 7.13 -6.28
N THR A 320 -16.92 7.69 -6.55
CA THR A 320 -15.81 7.74 -5.58
C THR A 320 -16.18 8.57 -4.35
N ILE A 321 -16.78 9.76 -4.54
CA ILE A 321 -17.22 10.62 -3.46
C ILE A 321 -18.31 9.94 -2.62
N VAL A 322 -19.30 9.32 -3.26
CA VAL A 322 -20.38 8.60 -2.56
C VAL A 322 -19.85 7.45 -1.73
N ILE A 323 -18.92 6.66 -2.26
CA ILE A 323 -18.25 5.58 -1.50
C ILE A 323 -17.53 6.17 -0.28
N THR A 324 -16.83 7.28 -0.45
CA THR A 324 -16.09 7.95 0.65
C THR A 324 -17.02 8.35 1.79
N VAL A 325 -18.19 8.91 1.49
CA VAL A 325 -19.19 9.26 2.51
C VAL A 325 -19.80 8.02 3.15
N LEU A 326 -20.20 7.03 2.35
CA LEU A 326 -20.80 5.79 2.84
C LEU A 326 -19.83 4.97 3.70
N ALA A 327 -18.52 5.08 3.48
CA ALA A 327 -17.51 4.38 4.27
C ALA A 327 -17.64 4.62 5.79
N PHE A 328 -18.19 5.76 6.21
CA PHE A 328 -18.40 6.09 7.62
C PHE A 328 -19.74 5.66 8.20
N VAL A 329 -20.61 5.00 7.45
CA VAL A 329 -21.96 4.63 7.93
C VAL A 329 -22.25 3.12 7.79
N VAL A 330 -21.21 2.30 7.63
CA VAL A 330 -21.36 0.84 7.37
C VAL A 330 -20.53 -0.04 8.31
N TRP A 331 -19.74 0.51 9.23
CA TRP A 331 -18.74 -0.23 10.00
C TRP A 331 -19.26 -1.39 10.83
N LEU A 332 -20.53 -1.38 11.26
CA LEU A 332 -21.09 -2.39 12.15
C LEU A 332 -21.25 -3.77 11.49
N HIS A 333 -21.23 -3.85 10.17
CA HIS A 333 -21.27 -5.14 9.48
C HIS A 333 -20.06 -6.04 9.82
N HIS A 334 -19.01 -5.50 10.39
CA HIS A 334 -17.88 -6.28 10.87
C HIS A 334 -18.17 -7.06 12.17
N PHE A 335 -19.31 -6.79 12.83
CA PHE A 335 -19.68 -7.44 14.09
C PHE A 335 -21.20 -7.56 14.28
N PHE A 336 -21.96 -7.93 13.25
CA PHE A 336 -23.39 -8.20 13.33
C PHE A 336 -23.77 -9.21 14.42
N THR A 337 -22.87 -10.14 14.71
CA THR A 337 -23.09 -11.24 15.67
C THR A 337 -22.85 -10.84 17.13
N MET A 338 -22.49 -9.58 17.41
CA MET A 338 -22.10 -9.13 18.75
C MET A 338 -23.24 -8.44 19.54
N GLY A 339 -24.50 -8.62 19.13
CA GLY A 339 -25.65 -8.25 19.94
C GLY A 339 -26.17 -6.82 19.80
N SER A 340 -25.92 -6.13 18.68
CA SER A 340 -26.42 -4.76 18.44
C SER A 340 -27.94 -4.63 18.26
N GLY A 341 -28.64 -5.77 18.12
CA GLY A 341 -30.09 -5.82 17.93
C GLY A 341 -30.54 -5.78 16.47
N ALA A 342 -31.75 -6.28 16.20
CA ALA A 342 -32.24 -6.51 14.85
C ALA A 342 -32.36 -5.22 14.01
N ASN A 343 -32.88 -4.14 14.59
CA ASN A 343 -33.09 -2.88 13.88
C ASN A 343 -31.75 -2.22 13.46
N VAL A 344 -30.76 -2.24 14.36
CA VAL A 344 -29.43 -1.72 14.10
C VAL A 344 -28.74 -2.56 13.03
N ASN A 345 -28.79 -3.89 13.13
CA ASN A 345 -28.23 -4.77 12.11
C ASN A 345 -28.91 -4.58 10.74
N ALA A 346 -30.23 -4.39 10.70
CA ALA A 346 -30.97 -4.11 9.47
C ALA A 346 -30.51 -2.79 8.83
N PHE A 347 -30.38 -1.72 9.61
CA PHE A 347 -29.87 -0.42 9.12
C PHE A 347 -28.48 -0.55 8.48
N PHE A 348 -27.53 -1.13 9.21
CA PHE A 348 -26.15 -1.29 8.72
C PHE A 348 -26.05 -2.27 7.57
N GLY A 349 -26.89 -3.31 7.52
CA GLY A 349 -26.99 -4.22 6.40
C GLY A 349 -27.44 -3.51 5.11
N ILE A 350 -28.51 -2.73 5.18
CA ILE A 350 -29.02 -1.94 4.04
C ILE A 350 -27.96 -0.91 3.61
N ALA A 351 -27.38 -0.15 4.54
CA ALA A 351 -26.35 0.84 4.24
C ALA A 351 -25.15 0.20 3.54
N THR A 352 -24.75 -1.00 3.98
CA THR A 352 -23.65 -1.77 3.36
C THR A 352 -24.00 -2.21 1.94
N MET A 353 -25.22 -2.67 1.69
CA MET A 353 -25.65 -3.06 0.35
C MET A 353 -25.69 -1.85 -0.62
N ILE A 354 -26.07 -0.67 -0.13
CA ILE A 354 -26.10 0.55 -0.97
C ILE A 354 -24.73 0.89 -1.55
N ILE A 355 -23.63 0.59 -0.85
CA ILE A 355 -22.27 0.88 -1.33
C ILE A 355 -21.89 0.07 -2.57
N SER A 356 -22.59 -1.05 -2.84
CA SER A 356 -22.41 -1.85 -4.04
C SER A 356 -22.85 -1.12 -5.32
N ILE A 357 -23.79 -0.18 -5.21
CA ILE A 357 -24.31 0.58 -6.36
C ILE A 357 -23.22 1.46 -6.99
N PRO A 358 -22.58 2.39 -6.28
CA PRO A 358 -21.50 3.19 -6.87
C PRO A 358 -20.30 2.33 -7.28
N THR A 359 -20.03 1.21 -6.60
CA THR A 359 -19.01 0.25 -7.02
C THR A 359 -19.36 -0.39 -8.36
N GLY A 360 -20.60 -0.82 -8.54
CA GLY A 360 -21.13 -1.35 -9.81
C GLY A 360 -21.01 -0.33 -10.95
N VAL A 361 -21.32 0.95 -10.70
CA VAL A 361 -21.13 2.04 -11.67
C VAL A 361 -19.69 2.05 -12.19
N LYS A 362 -18.70 1.90 -11.30
CA LYS A 362 -17.27 1.88 -11.69
C LYS A 362 -16.94 0.66 -12.57
N ILE A 363 -17.39 -0.53 -12.19
CA ILE A 363 -17.19 -1.77 -12.98
C ILE A 363 -17.75 -1.60 -14.39
N PHE A 364 -18.99 -1.12 -14.53
CA PHE A 364 -19.59 -0.89 -15.85
C PHE A 364 -18.85 0.19 -16.65
N ASN A 365 -18.39 1.26 -16.03
CA ASN A 365 -17.61 2.31 -16.72
C ASN A 365 -16.30 1.77 -17.31
N TRP A 366 -15.60 0.87 -16.58
CA TRP A 366 -14.40 0.20 -17.11
C TRP A 366 -14.74 -0.76 -18.24
N LEU A 367 -15.82 -1.55 -18.13
CA LEU A 367 -16.29 -2.42 -19.21
C LEU A 367 -16.67 -1.62 -20.46
N PHE A 368 -17.40 -0.50 -20.32
CA PHE A 368 -17.75 0.38 -21.45
C PHE A 368 -16.54 1.12 -22.03
N THR A 369 -15.51 1.38 -21.23
CA THR A 369 -14.24 1.90 -21.74
C THR A 369 -13.55 0.86 -22.62
N MET A 370 -13.54 -0.41 -22.23
CA MET A 370 -12.98 -1.51 -23.02
C MET A 370 -13.86 -1.86 -24.25
N TYR A 371 -15.16 -1.73 -24.15
CA TYR A 371 -16.10 -2.07 -25.23
C TYR A 371 -15.81 -1.27 -26.49
N LYS A 372 -15.63 -1.96 -27.63
CA LYS A 372 -15.18 -1.39 -28.91
C LYS A 372 -13.82 -0.65 -28.83
N GLY A 373 -13.01 -0.88 -27.79
CA GLY A 373 -11.63 -0.41 -27.73
C GLY A 373 -10.67 -1.34 -28.48
N ARG A 374 -9.48 -0.81 -28.82
CA ARG A 374 -8.36 -1.59 -29.35
C ARG A 374 -7.47 -2.04 -28.19
N ILE A 375 -7.90 -3.10 -27.48
CA ILE A 375 -7.25 -3.53 -26.23
C ILE A 375 -5.87 -4.11 -26.50
N ARG A 376 -4.87 -3.59 -25.82
CA ARG A 376 -3.50 -4.11 -25.79
C ARG A 376 -3.31 -4.90 -24.50
N PHE A 377 -3.16 -6.23 -24.60
CA PHE A 377 -2.93 -7.11 -23.44
C PHE A 377 -1.46 -7.08 -22.99
N THR A 378 -1.04 -5.92 -22.51
CA THR A 378 0.22 -5.74 -21.79
C THR A 378 0.07 -6.18 -20.34
N THR A 379 1.19 -6.36 -19.63
CA THR A 379 1.17 -6.77 -18.20
C THR A 379 0.25 -5.90 -17.33
N PRO A 380 0.28 -4.54 -17.41
CA PRO A 380 -0.65 -3.72 -16.63
C PRO A 380 -2.12 -4.01 -16.94
N MET A 381 -2.45 -4.19 -18.23
CA MET A 381 -3.83 -4.48 -18.63
C MET A 381 -4.30 -5.87 -18.20
N MET A 382 -3.41 -6.87 -18.19
CA MET A 382 -3.72 -8.21 -17.69
C MET A 382 -4.05 -8.19 -16.21
N TRP A 383 -3.30 -7.47 -15.37
CA TRP A 383 -3.62 -7.27 -13.97
C TRP A 383 -4.99 -6.60 -13.78
N THR A 384 -5.33 -5.63 -14.64
CA THR A 384 -6.64 -4.95 -14.63
C THR A 384 -7.79 -5.90 -14.98
N VAL A 385 -7.63 -6.76 -15.96
CA VAL A 385 -8.64 -7.78 -16.30
C VAL A 385 -8.77 -8.82 -15.20
N GLY A 386 -7.64 -9.26 -14.61
CA GLY A 386 -7.63 -10.14 -13.46
C GLY A 386 -8.42 -9.56 -12.28
N PHE A 387 -8.19 -8.28 -11.97
CA PHE A 387 -8.97 -7.54 -10.98
C PHE A 387 -10.48 -7.58 -11.27
N LEU A 388 -10.90 -7.26 -12.49
CA LEU A 388 -12.33 -7.23 -12.81
C LEU A 388 -13.02 -8.56 -12.50
N ILE A 389 -12.33 -9.69 -12.72
CA ILE A 389 -12.86 -11.01 -12.43
C ILE A 389 -12.90 -11.26 -10.92
N THR A 390 -11.76 -11.13 -10.26
CA THR A 390 -11.60 -11.52 -8.84
C THR A 390 -12.33 -10.56 -7.91
N PHE A 391 -12.24 -9.26 -8.14
CA PHE A 391 -12.92 -8.26 -7.32
C PHE A 391 -14.44 -8.32 -7.47
N THR A 392 -14.96 -8.65 -8.66
CA THR A 392 -16.41 -8.84 -8.83
C THR A 392 -16.92 -9.99 -7.98
N VAL A 393 -16.22 -11.12 -7.96
CA VAL A 393 -16.56 -12.25 -7.05
C VAL A 393 -16.48 -11.81 -5.59
N GLY A 394 -15.40 -11.12 -5.20
CA GLY A 394 -15.25 -10.57 -3.87
C GLY A 394 -16.38 -9.61 -3.48
N GLY A 395 -16.77 -8.70 -4.35
CA GLY A 395 -17.88 -7.78 -4.13
C GLY A 395 -19.24 -8.49 -3.96
N MET A 396 -19.52 -9.49 -4.80
CA MET A 396 -20.76 -10.29 -4.68
C MET A 396 -20.84 -11.04 -3.35
N THR A 397 -19.73 -11.65 -2.91
CA THR A 397 -19.67 -12.33 -1.61
C THR A 397 -19.75 -11.36 -0.44
N GLY A 398 -19.28 -10.11 -0.61
CA GLY A 398 -19.49 -9.04 0.36
C GLY A 398 -20.94 -8.61 0.49
N VAL A 399 -21.66 -8.50 -0.62
CA VAL A 399 -23.13 -8.24 -0.60
C VAL A 399 -23.88 -9.37 0.10
N LEU A 400 -23.47 -10.62 -0.09
CA LEU A 400 -24.05 -11.76 0.64
C LEU A 400 -23.85 -11.59 2.16
N MET A 401 -22.65 -11.26 2.62
CA MET A 401 -22.37 -11.05 4.05
C MET A 401 -22.95 -9.74 4.61
N ALA A 402 -23.33 -8.79 3.76
CA ALA A 402 -24.07 -7.60 4.19
C ALA A 402 -25.51 -7.92 4.67
N VAL A 403 -26.02 -9.10 4.34
CA VAL A 403 -27.29 -9.61 4.88
C VAL A 403 -27.04 -10.21 6.26
N PRO A 404 -27.54 -9.61 7.38
CA PRO A 404 -27.22 -10.09 8.73
C PRO A 404 -27.51 -11.57 8.94
N GLY A 405 -28.62 -12.08 8.41
CA GLY A 405 -28.99 -13.50 8.52
C GLY A 405 -27.98 -14.44 7.86
N ALA A 406 -27.40 -14.06 6.75
CA ALA A 406 -26.32 -14.81 6.09
C ALA A 406 -25.01 -14.70 6.88
N ASP A 407 -24.69 -13.50 7.39
CA ASP A 407 -23.47 -13.28 8.17
C ASP A 407 -23.46 -14.08 9.49
N PHE A 408 -24.62 -14.27 10.14
CA PHE A 408 -24.70 -15.12 11.33
C PHE A 408 -24.20 -16.56 11.10
N VAL A 409 -24.29 -17.08 9.88
CA VAL A 409 -23.75 -18.39 9.51
C VAL A 409 -22.30 -18.33 9.07
N LEU A 410 -21.92 -17.25 8.37
CA LEU A 410 -20.61 -17.12 7.71
C LEU A 410 -19.58 -16.36 8.55
N HIS A 411 -20.02 -15.63 9.58
CA HIS A 411 -19.16 -14.83 10.43
C HIS A 411 -18.06 -15.68 11.09
N ASN A 412 -16.82 -15.19 11.05
CA ASN A 412 -15.65 -15.90 11.56
C ASN A 412 -15.41 -17.31 10.96
N SER A 413 -16.04 -17.66 9.84
CA SER A 413 -15.69 -18.83 9.04
C SER A 413 -14.55 -18.53 8.04
N VAL A 414 -14.02 -19.56 7.38
CA VAL A 414 -13.04 -19.35 6.31
C VAL A 414 -13.67 -18.76 5.03
N PHE A 415 -15.00 -18.70 4.92
CA PHE A 415 -15.70 -17.92 3.89
C PHE A 415 -15.32 -16.45 3.94
N LEU A 416 -15.29 -15.86 5.14
CA LEU A 416 -14.84 -14.48 5.34
C LEU A 416 -13.39 -14.29 4.87
N ILE A 417 -12.51 -15.28 5.10
CA ILE A 417 -11.13 -15.25 4.61
C ILE A 417 -11.11 -15.20 3.07
N ALA A 418 -11.90 -16.06 2.41
CA ALA A 418 -12.00 -16.05 0.96
C ALA A 418 -12.49 -14.68 0.44
N HIS A 419 -13.53 -14.13 1.06
CA HIS A 419 -14.10 -12.84 0.70
C HIS A 419 -13.06 -11.72 0.73
N PHE A 420 -12.44 -11.47 1.90
CA PHE A 420 -11.56 -10.31 1.99
C PHE A 420 -10.25 -10.48 1.21
N HIS A 421 -9.75 -11.72 0.98
CA HIS A 421 -8.63 -11.94 0.09
C HIS A 421 -9.00 -11.71 -1.39
N ASN A 422 -10.24 -12.00 -1.81
CA ASN A 422 -10.72 -11.62 -3.15
C ASN A 422 -10.76 -10.10 -3.34
N VAL A 423 -11.07 -9.34 -2.28
CA VAL A 423 -11.07 -7.88 -2.33
C VAL A 423 -9.65 -7.31 -2.20
N ILE A 424 -8.84 -7.83 -1.26
CA ILE A 424 -7.49 -7.29 -1.00
C ILE A 424 -6.50 -7.76 -2.07
N ILE A 425 -6.36 -9.07 -2.31
CA ILE A 425 -5.41 -9.56 -3.31
C ILE A 425 -5.95 -9.30 -4.71
N GLY A 426 -7.16 -9.77 -5.01
CA GLY A 426 -7.79 -9.60 -6.31
C GLY A 426 -8.09 -8.14 -6.66
N GLY A 427 -8.26 -7.28 -5.66
CA GLY A 427 -8.42 -5.83 -5.81
C GLY A 427 -7.10 -5.08 -5.64
N VAL A 428 -6.69 -4.89 -4.38
CA VAL A 428 -5.59 -3.95 -4.04
C VAL A 428 -4.24 -4.43 -4.55
N VAL A 429 -3.86 -5.68 -4.31
CA VAL A 429 -2.54 -6.19 -4.73
C VAL A 429 -2.40 -6.25 -6.24
N PHE A 430 -3.42 -6.76 -6.96
CA PHE A 430 -3.42 -6.76 -8.44
C PHE A 430 -3.38 -5.34 -9.01
N GLY A 431 -4.07 -4.39 -8.35
CA GLY A 431 -3.99 -2.99 -8.72
C GLY A 431 -2.63 -2.36 -8.47
N CYS A 432 -1.98 -2.68 -7.36
CA CYS A 432 -0.60 -2.25 -7.12
C CYS A 432 0.36 -2.82 -8.17
N PHE A 433 0.19 -4.08 -8.59
CA PHE A 433 1.02 -4.65 -9.66
C PHE A 433 0.72 -4.04 -11.03
N ALA A 434 -0.55 -3.72 -11.32
CA ALA A 434 -0.90 -2.94 -12.50
C ALA A 434 -0.22 -1.57 -12.48
N ALA A 435 -0.29 -0.85 -11.37
CA ALA A 435 0.31 0.47 -11.18
C ALA A 435 1.84 0.42 -11.29
N ILE A 436 2.49 -0.51 -10.58
CA ILE A 436 3.94 -0.67 -10.61
C ILE A 436 4.39 -0.93 -12.05
N THR A 437 3.77 -1.87 -12.77
CA THR A 437 4.16 -2.18 -14.15
C THR A 437 3.83 -1.05 -15.13
N TYR A 438 2.75 -0.29 -14.89
CA TYR A 438 2.35 0.84 -15.71
C TYR A 438 3.29 2.04 -15.55
N TRP A 439 3.57 2.44 -14.30
CA TRP A 439 4.38 3.62 -14.01
C TRP A 439 5.87 3.31 -13.77
N PHE A 440 6.29 2.05 -13.85
CA PHE A 440 7.69 1.67 -13.70
C PHE A 440 8.62 2.44 -14.67
N PRO A 441 8.30 2.56 -15.98
CA PRO A 441 9.13 3.34 -16.88
C PRO A 441 9.29 4.78 -16.45
N LYS A 442 8.19 5.39 -15.97
CA LYS A 442 8.20 6.76 -15.45
C LYS A 442 9.12 6.91 -14.24
N ALA A 443 9.10 5.97 -13.33
CA ALA A 443 9.89 6.03 -12.09
C ALA A 443 11.39 5.68 -12.31
N THR A 444 11.71 4.83 -13.29
CA THR A 444 13.05 4.22 -13.43
C THR A 444 13.75 4.55 -14.74
N GLY A 445 13.03 4.99 -15.78
CA GLY A 445 13.57 5.31 -17.09
C GLY A 445 13.69 4.13 -18.06
N PHE A 446 13.16 2.95 -17.72
CA PHE A 446 13.15 1.78 -18.61
C PHE A 446 11.91 0.91 -18.37
N THR A 447 11.49 0.15 -19.38
CA THR A 447 10.30 -0.72 -19.31
C THR A 447 10.63 -2.07 -18.66
N MET A 448 9.64 -2.63 -17.96
CA MET A 448 9.74 -3.98 -17.38
C MET A 448 9.61 -5.06 -18.46
N ASN A 449 10.25 -6.21 -18.21
CA ASN A 449 10.16 -7.35 -19.09
C ASN A 449 8.73 -7.94 -19.14
N GLU A 450 8.09 -7.85 -20.29
CA GLU A 450 6.70 -8.30 -20.51
C GLU A 450 6.53 -9.82 -20.37
N THR A 451 7.50 -10.60 -20.81
CA THR A 451 7.40 -12.07 -20.78
C THR A 451 7.31 -12.57 -19.34
N TRP A 452 8.20 -12.10 -18.46
CA TRP A 452 8.17 -12.47 -17.05
C TRP A 452 6.98 -11.83 -16.31
N GLY A 453 6.56 -10.63 -16.70
CA GLY A 453 5.35 -10.01 -16.17
C GLY A 453 4.08 -10.83 -16.45
N LYS A 454 3.93 -11.33 -17.68
CA LYS A 454 2.80 -12.21 -18.05
C LYS A 454 2.86 -13.56 -17.33
N ARG A 455 4.06 -14.16 -17.18
CA ARG A 455 4.24 -15.39 -16.38
C ARG A 455 3.82 -15.16 -14.94
N ALA A 456 4.26 -14.06 -14.32
CA ALA A 456 3.86 -13.69 -12.97
C ALA A 456 2.34 -13.57 -12.86
N PHE A 457 1.69 -12.86 -13.78
CA PHE A 457 0.23 -12.72 -13.81
C PHE A 457 -0.49 -14.08 -13.84
N TYR A 458 -0.13 -14.98 -14.77
CA TYR A 458 -0.80 -16.28 -14.87
C TYR A 458 -0.60 -17.13 -13.61
N LEU A 459 0.60 -17.15 -13.04
CA LEU A 459 0.86 -17.86 -11.80
C LEU A 459 0.08 -17.29 -10.62
N TRP A 460 -0.01 -15.95 -10.52
CA TRP A 460 -0.79 -15.31 -9.48
C TRP A 460 -2.29 -15.59 -9.61
N ILE A 461 -2.88 -15.43 -10.81
CA ILE A 461 -4.32 -15.62 -10.97
C ILE A 461 -4.74 -17.07 -10.76
N VAL A 462 -4.00 -18.03 -11.31
CA VAL A 462 -4.28 -19.46 -11.12
C VAL A 462 -4.07 -19.85 -9.66
N GLY A 463 -2.92 -19.47 -9.07
CA GLY A 463 -2.63 -19.78 -7.68
C GLY A 463 -3.64 -19.14 -6.73
N PHE A 464 -4.08 -17.90 -7.01
CA PHE A 464 -5.10 -17.20 -6.24
C PHE A 464 -6.45 -17.94 -6.26
N LEU A 465 -6.93 -18.34 -7.43
CA LEU A 465 -8.18 -19.11 -7.54
C LEU A 465 -8.08 -20.44 -6.80
N MET A 466 -6.96 -21.15 -6.94
CA MET A 466 -6.72 -22.40 -6.21
C MET A 466 -6.65 -22.18 -4.70
N ALA A 467 -6.03 -21.10 -4.23
CA ALA A 467 -5.83 -20.85 -2.80
C ALA A 467 -7.10 -20.40 -2.07
N PHE A 468 -8.00 -19.67 -2.75
CA PHE A 468 -9.12 -18.99 -2.08
C PHE A 468 -10.51 -19.48 -2.48
N LEU A 469 -10.76 -19.98 -3.70
CA LEU A 469 -12.07 -20.52 -4.05
C LEU A 469 -12.49 -21.72 -3.18
N PRO A 470 -11.60 -22.69 -2.84
CA PRO A 470 -11.96 -23.78 -1.95
C PRO A 470 -12.40 -23.31 -0.54
N LEU A 471 -11.92 -22.14 -0.09
CA LEU A 471 -12.28 -21.62 1.22
C LEU A 471 -13.74 -21.16 1.30
N TYR A 472 -14.37 -20.77 0.18
CA TYR A 472 -15.80 -20.51 0.16
C TYR A 472 -16.59 -21.77 0.45
N ALA A 473 -16.23 -22.90 -0.18
CA ALA A 473 -16.84 -24.19 0.08
C ALA A 473 -16.62 -24.65 1.52
N LEU A 474 -15.38 -24.57 2.01
CA LEU A 474 -15.05 -24.90 3.41
C LEU A 474 -15.82 -24.04 4.42
N GLY A 475 -16.04 -22.75 4.10
CA GLY A 475 -16.85 -21.89 4.95
C GLY A 475 -18.32 -22.30 5.00
N PHE A 476 -18.92 -22.72 3.88
CA PHE A 476 -20.27 -23.30 3.85
C PHE A 476 -20.35 -24.66 4.56
N MET A 477 -19.26 -25.43 4.59
CA MET A 477 -19.15 -26.66 5.39
C MET A 477 -18.96 -26.38 6.89
N GLY A 478 -18.86 -25.12 7.31
CA GLY A 478 -18.73 -24.71 8.71
C GLY A 478 -17.32 -24.63 9.25
N MET A 479 -16.27 -24.68 8.40
CA MET A 479 -14.90 -24.50 8.87
C MET A 479 -14.70 -23.08 9.42
N THR A 480 -14.33 -23.00 10.70
CA THR A 480 -14.01 -21.71 11.35
C THR A 480 -12.61 -21.24 10.98
N ARG A 481 -12.38 -19.91 11.00
CA ARG A 481 -11.05 -19.34 10.81
C ARG A 481 -10.15 -19.57 12.03
N ARG A 482 -8.84 -19.45 11.85
CA ARG A 482 -7.79 -19.51 12.89
C ARG A 482 -7.57 -20.89 13.51
N LEU A 483 -8.09 -21.96 12.91
CA LEU A 483 -7.77 -23.32 13.35
C LEU A 483 -6.33 -23.68 12.97
N SER A 484 -5.59 -24.25 13.92
CA SER A 484 -4.21 -24.70 13.74
C SER A 484 -4.05 -26.21 13.98
N GLN A 485 -4.94 -26.82 14.74
CA GLN A 485 -4.90 -28.23 15.16
C GLN A 485 -6.31 -28.82 15.15
N ASP A 486 -6.39 -30.15 15.21
CA ASP A 486 -7.64 -30.92 15.26
C ASP A 486 -8.65 -30.55 14.16
N ILE A 487 -8.12 -30.31 12.94
CA ILE A 487 -8.93 -29.95 11.79
C ILE A 487 -9.62 -31.20 11.24
N ASN A 488 -10.93 -31.11 11.02
CA ASN A 488 -11.72 -32.21 10.46
C ASN A 488 -11.09 -32.73 9.15
N PRO A 489 -10.78 -34.05 9.06
CA PRO A 489 -10.21 -34.67 7.88
C PRO A 489 -11.05 -34.52 6.60
N GLU A 490 -12.36 -34.32 6.71
CA GLU A 490 -13.22 -34.04 5.55
C GLU A 490 -12.83 -32.78 4.79
N TYR A 491 -12.14 -31.83 5.45
CA TYR A 491 -11.65 -30.60 4.83
C TYR A 491 -10.35 -30.79 4.03
N PHE A 492 -9.65 -31.92 4.22
CA PHE A 492 -8.33 -32.19 3.61
C PHE A 492 -8.29 -31.99 2.10
N PRO A 493 -9.24 -32.50 1.27
CA PRO A 493 -9.15 -32.34 -0.18
C PRO A 493 -9.16 -30.88 -0.64
N LEU A 494 -10.00 -30.06 0.00
CA LEU A 494 -10.11 -28.63 -0.32
C LEU A 494 -8.90 -27.84 0.22
N LEU A 495 -8.41 -28.18 1.41
CA LEU A 495 -7.19 -27.58 1.97
C LEU A 495 -5.96 -27.95 1.17
N ALA A 496 -5.89 -29.17 0.61
CA ALA A 496 -4.80 -29.59 -0.27
C ALA A 496 -4.76 -28.74 -1.57
N VAL A 497 -5.90 -28.50 -2.20
CA VAL A 497 -5.99 -27.58 -3.36
C VAL A 497 -5.57 -26.16 -2.96
N ALA A 498 -6.03 -25.67 -1.80
CA ALA A 498 -5.66 -24.35 -1.32
C ALA A 498 -4.16 -24.23 -1.02
N ALA A 499 -3.55 -25.27 -0.46
CA ALA A 499 -2.10 -25.31 -0.20
C ALA A 499 -1.30 -25.36 -1.52
N ALA A 500 -1.72 -26.17 -2.50
CA ALA A 500 -1.11 -26.17 -3.83
C ALA A 500 -1.20 -24.78 -4.49
N GLY A 501 -2.36 -24.08 -4.36
CA GLY A 501 -2.52 -22.69 -4.82
C GLY A 501 -1.52 -21.73 -4.18
N THR A 502 -1.22 -21.90 -2.90
CA THR A 502 -0.22 -21.08 -2.21
C THR A 502 1.19 -21.28 -2.79
N VAL A 503 1.53 -22.52 -3.17
CA VAL A 503 2.81 -22.80 -3.87
C VAL A 503 2.85 -22.13 -5.25
N VAL A 504 1.74 -22.16 -5.99
CA VAL A 504 1.67 -21.51 -7.32
C VAL A 504 1.80 -19.98 -7.17
N ILE A 505 1.21 -19.37 -6.12
CA ILE A 505 1.42 -17.94 -5.81
C ILE A 505 2.91 -17.67 -5.50
N ALA A 506 3.59 -18.56 -4.75
CA ALA A 506 5.02 -18.41 -4.46
C ALA A 506 5.87 -18.39 -5.74
N LEU A 507 5.53 -19.22 -6.72
CA LEU A 507 6.16 -19.19 -8.06
C LEU A 507 5.83 -17.89 -8.81
N GLY A 508 4.63 -17.31 -8.60
CA GLY A 508 4.26 -16.01 -9.12
C GLY A 508 5.09 -14.88 -8.53
N VAL A 509 5.31 -14.87 -7.21
CA VAL A 509 6.20 -13.93 -6.51
C VAL A 509 7.64 -14.07 -7.01
N LEU A 510 8.14 -15.30 -7.12
CA LEU A 510 9.48 -15.56 -7.69
C LEU A 510 9.59 -15.00 -9.12
N SER A 511 8.56 -15.19 -9.95
CA SER A 511 8.54 -14.67 -11.32
C SER A 511 8.58 -13.14 -11.36
N GLN A 512 7.98 -12.43 -10.38
CA GLN A 512 8.10 -10.98 -10.25
C GLN A 512 9.52 -10.54 -9.87
N PHE A 513 10.19 -11.23 -8.96
CA PHE A 513 11.61 -10.96 -8.67
C PHE A 513 12.51 -11.19 -9.89
N ILE A 514 12.25 -12.26 -10.65
CA ILE A 514 12.96 -12.50 -11.90
C ILE A 514 12.64 -11.40 -12.92
N GLN A 515 11.39 -10.95 -13.01
CA GLN A 515 11.01 -9.82 -13.87
C GLN A 515 11.82 -8.57 -13.53
N ILE A 516 11.90 -8.20 -12.24
CA ILE A 516 12.69 -7.04 -11.79
C ILE A 516 14.16 -7.23 -12.15
N TYR A 517 14.74 -8.39 -11.83
CA TYR A 517 16.15 -8.68 -12.11
C TYR A 517 16.48 -8.60 -13.61
N VAL A 518 15.68 -9.26 -14.47
CA VAL A 518 15.89 -9.23 -15.92
C VAL A 518 15.70 -7.80 -16.46
N SER A 519 14.71 -7.06 -15.97
CA SER A 519 14.48 -5.68 -16.38
C SER A 519 15.64 -4.75 -16.04
N ILE A 520 16.25 -4.93 -14.85
CA ILE A 520 17.44 -4.16 -14.45
C ILE A 520 18.66 -4.57 -15.27
N ARG A 521 18.83 -5.87 -15.53
CA ARG A 521 19.94 -6.39 -16.36
C ARG A 521 19.89 -5.82 -17.76
N ASP A 522 18.70 -5.79 -18.37
CA ASP A 522 18.48 -5.42 -19.77
C ASP A 522 18.01 -3.95 -19.91
N ARG A 523 18.23 -3.10 -18.88
CA ARG A 523 17.72 -1.72 -18.79
C ARG A 523 18.16 -0.81 -19.93
N GLU A 524 19.40 -0.97 -20.40
CA GLU A 524 19.92 -0.11 -21.49
C GLU A 524 19.19 -0.41 -22.83
N GLN A 525 18.78 -1.66 -23.06
CA GLN A 525 18.03 -2.05 -24.25
C GLN A 525 16.55 -1.60 -24.19
N ASN A 526 16.00 -1.53 -22.96
CA ASN A 526 14.60 -1.21 -22.69
C ASN A 526 14.41 0.24 -22.20
N ARG A 527 15.38 1.12 -22.44
CA ARG A 527 15.37 2.49 -21.97
C ARG A 527 14.22 3.28 -22.60
N ASP A 528 13.47 4.02 -21.77
CA ASP A 528 12.44 4.94 -22.24
C ASP A 528 13.06 6.32 -22.50
N LEU A 529 13.31 6.61 -23.77
CA LEU A 529 13.83 7.90 -24.21
C LEU A 529 12.74 8.94 -24.47
N THR A 530 11.48 8.49 -24.57
CA THR A 530 10.35 9.35 -24.94
C THR A 530 9.68 10.04 -23.76
N GLY A 531 9.71 9.39 -22.60
CA GLY A 531 8.93 9.77 -21.41
C GLY A 531 7.47 9.30 -21.47
N ASP A 532 7.04 8.65 -22.58
CA ASP A 532 5.67 8.16 -22.76
C ASP A 532 5.64 6.85 -23.58
N PRO A 533 6.10 5.73 -23.03
CA PRO A 533 6.21 4.46 -23.76
C PRO A 533 4.85 3.82 -24.07
N TRP A 534 3.78 4.28 -23.43
CA TRP A 534 2.45 3.70 -23.53
C TRP A 534 1.47 4.49 -24.41
N GLY A 535 1.78 5.72 -24.76
CA GLY A 535 0.84 6.68 -25.34
C GLY A 535 -0.15 7.18 -24.28
N GLY A 536 0.37 7.55 -23.12
CA GLY A 536 -0.39 7.97 -21.95
C GLY A 536 -1.23 9.23 -22.18
N ARG A 537 -2.19 9.46 -21.28
CA ARG A 537 -3.22 10.50 -21.45
C ARG A 537 -3.05 11.67 -20.48
N THR A 538 -2.42 11.45 -19.33
CA THR A 538 -2.32 12.35 -18.19
C THR A 538 -0.94 12.99 -18.07
N LEU A 539 -0.81 14.08 -17.29
CA LEU A 539 0.37 14.97 -17.28
C LEU A 539 1.67 14.31 -16.81
N GLU A 540 1.63 13.24 -16.03
CA GLU A 540 2.85 12.51 -15.63
C GLU A 540 3.64 12.01 -16.84
N TRP A 541 2.98 11.76 -17.97
CA TRP A 541 3.65 11.33 -19.21
C TRP A 541 4.23 12.46 -20.02
N ALA A 542 3.98 13.73 -19.63
CA ALA A 542 4.56 14.90 -20.28
C ALA A 542 6.02 15.17 -19.85
N THR A 543 6.52 14.51 -18.81
CA THR A 543 7.89 14.65 -18.31
C THR A 543 8.83 13.59 -18.89
N SER A 544 10.17 13.75 -18.69
CA SER A 544 11.14 12.68 -18.96
C SER A 544 10.91 11.46 -18.07
N SER A 545 11.54 10.35 -18.41
CA SER A 545 11.58 9.14 -17.61
C SER A 545 13.02 8.80 -17.21
N PRO A 546 13.41 8.93 -15.91
CA PRO A 546 12.63 9.50 -14.80
C PRO A 546 12.44 11.02 -14.92
N PRO A 547 11.44 11.61 -14.22
CA PRO A 547 11.26 13.06 -14.15
C PRO A 547 12.41 13.73 -13.41
N PRO A 548 12.77 14.99 -13.76
CA PRO A 548 13.72 15.75 -12.98
C PRO A 548 13.20 15.98 -11.56
N PHE A 549 14.08 16.34 -10.63
CA PHE A 549 13.71 16.51 -9.22
C PHE A 549 12.66 17.62 -9.01
N TYR A 550 12.62 18.63 -9.87
CA TYR A 550 11.62 19.70 -9.87
C TYR A 550 10.35 19.37 -10.69
N ASN A 551 10.19 18.16 -11.22
CA ASN A 551 9.09 17.67 -12.05
C ASN A 551 8.89 18.45 -13.37
N PHE A 552 8.52 19.73 -13.29
CA PHE A 552 8.15 20.58 -14.42
C PHE A 552 8.97 21.89 -14.41
N ALA A 553 9.78 22.10 -15.42
CA ALA A 553 10.47 23.37 -15.65
C ALA A 553 9.44 24.50 -15.89
N HIS A 554 8.39 24.21 -16.67
CA HIS A 554 7.20 25.03 -16.83
C HIS A 554 5.97 24.31 -16.31
N LEU A 555 5.07 25.04 -15.63
CA LEU A 555 3.82 24.46 -15.19
C LEU A 555 2.95 24.08 -16.39
N PRO A 556 2.53 22.81 -16.50
CA PRO A 556 1.76 22.37 -17.66
C PRO A 556 0.32 22.92 -17.63
N LYS A 557 -0.33 23.00 -18.78
CA LYS A 557 -1.76 23.30 -18.87
C LYS A 557 -2.59 22.07 -18.49
N GLY A 558 -3.61 22.25 -17.65
CA GLY A 558 -4.50 21.19 -17.17
C GLY A 558 -5.99 21.52 -17.29
N ASP A 559 -6.36 22.40 -18.20
CA ASP A 559 -7.72 22.94 -18.38
C ASP A 559 -8.70 21.98 -19.05
N VAL A 560 -8.22 20.87 -19.57
CA VAL A 560 -9.02 19.82 -20.22
C VAL A 560 -8.79 18.46 -19.59
N LEU A 561 -9.76 17.53 -19.73
CA LEU A 561 -9.57 16.13 -19.37
C LEU A 561 -8.55 15.48 -20.30
N ASP A 562 -7.73 14.55 -19.78
CA ASP A 562 -6.67 13.91 -20.53
C ASP A 562 -5.72 14.95 -21.17
N ALA A 563 -5.30 15.93 -20.37
CA ALA A 563 -4.61 17.14 -20.85
C ALA A 563 -3.40 16.83 -21.74
N PHE A 564 -2.58 15.85 -21.38
CA PHE A 564 -1.40 15.48 -22.17
C PHE A 564 -1.79 14.85 -23.51
N TRP A 565 -2.80 13.98 -23.52
CA TRP A 565 -3.31 13.40 -24.76
C TRP A 565 -3.85 14.48 -25.71
N TYR A 566 -4.64 15.43 -25.15
CA TYR A 566 -5.18 16.54 -25.91
C TYR A 566 -4.05 17.41 -26.52
N GLN A 567 -3.05 17.77 -25.72
CA GLN A 567 -1.91 18.58 -26.18
C GLN A 567 -1.11 17.88 -27.29
N LYS A 568 -0.98 16.54 -27.24
CA LYS A 568 -0.37 15.75 -28.32
C LYS A 568 -1.20 15.82 -29.61
N GLN A 569 -2.53 15.71 -29.51
CA GLN A 569 -3.42 15.72 -30.68
C GLN A 569 -3.56 17.11 -31.30
N SER A 570 -3.57 18.18 -30.50
CA SER A 570 -3.66 19.56 -30.99
C SER A 570 -2.33 20.13 -31.49
N GLY A 571 -1.21 19.41 -31.30
CA GLY A 571 0.12 19.92 -31.62
C GLY A 571 0.65 20.99 -30.65
N GLU A 572 -0.04 21.21 -29.51
CA GLU A 572 0.40 22.15 -28.50
C GLU A 572 1.60 21.63 -27.72
N PHE A 573 1.77 20.32 -27.60
CA PHE A 573 2.89 19.69 -26.94
C PHE A 573 4.07 19.55 -27.91
N ASP A 574 5.05 20.42 -27.74
CA ASP A 574 6.34 20.31 -28.42
C ASP A 574 7.47 20.28 -27.38
N PRO A 575 8.00 19.09 -27.06
CA PRO A 575 9.08 18.95 -26.11
C PRO A 575 10.43 19.48 -26.62
N MET A 576 10.53 19.81 -27.92
CA MET A 576 11.74 20.39 -28.53
C MET A 576 11.75 21.92 -28.49
N LYS A 577 10.62 22.55 -28.14
CA LYS A 577 10.48 23.99 -28.11
C LYS A 577 11.36 24.59 -27.01
N GLU A 578 12.22 25.52 -27.38
CA GLU A 578 12.91 26.34 -26.37
C GLU A 578 11.97 27.39 -25.79
N VAL A 579 12.03 27.50 -24.46
CA VAL A 579 11.23 28.43 -23.67
C VAL A 579 12.13 29.17 -22.69
N GLU A 580 11.68 30.33 -22.23
CA GLU A 580 12.36 31.03 -21.15
C GLU A 580 12.11 30.28 -19.82
N TYR A 581 13.16 30.08 -19.06
CA TYR A 581 13.10 29.44 -17.76
C TYR A 581 13.27 30.46 -16.64
N GLU A 582 12.55 30.23 -15.55
CA GLU A 582 12.71 30.98 -14.31
C GLU A 582 13.34 30.08 -13.26
N ARG A 583 14.07 30.67 -12.30
CA ARG A 583 14.60 29.91 -11.17
C ARG A 583 13.47 29.23 -10.39
N ILE A 584 13.71 28.00 -9.93
CA ILE A 584 12.73 27.16 -9.25
C ILE A 584 13.10 27.04 -7.78
N HIS A 585 12.16 27.40 -6.91
CA HIS A 585 12.30 27.22 -5.47
C HIS A 585 12.05 25.75 -5.09
N MET A 586 13.00 25.12 -4.37
CA MET A 586 12.97 23.70 -3.98
C MET A 586 13.39 23.52 -2.52
N PRO A 587 12.82 22.51 -1.81
CA PRO A 587 13.23 22.19 -0.45
C PRO A 587 14.60 21.50 -0.42
N LYS A 588 15.38 21.75 0.65
CA LYS A 588 16.61 21.01 0.91
C LYS A 588 16.37 19.67 1.57
N ASN A 589 17.21 18.69 1.25
CA ASN A 589 17.24 17.42 1.96
C ASN A 589 17.55 17.63 3.45
N THR A 590 16.90 16.85 4.32
CA THR A 590 17.06 16.96 5.78
C THR A 590 17.10 15.62 6.47
N ALA A 591 17.98 15.45 7.43
CA ALA A 591 18.06 14.27 8.27
C ALA A 591 17.09 14.31 9.48
N THR A 592 16.37 15.42 9.67
CA THR A 592 15.53 15.63 10.85
C THR A 592 14.45 14.54 11.00
N GLY A 593 13.83 14.11 9.88
CA GLY A 593 12.85 13.02 9.92
C GLY A 593 13.44 11.72 10.44
N ILE A 594 14.69 11.40 10.08
CA ILE A 594 15.41 10.23 10.60
C ILE A 594 15.67 10.37 12.10
N TYR A 595 16.15 11.52 12.55
CA TYR A 595 16.46 11.73 13.98
C TYR A 595 15.22 11.66 14.87
N VAL A 596 14.11 12.31 14.46
CA VAL A 596 12.83 12.21 15.16
C VAL A 596 12.36 10.76 15.22
N SER A 597 12.44 10.04 14.11
CA SER A 597 12.01 8.64 14.02
C SER A 597 12.93 7.69 14.80
N ALA A 598 14.23 7.96 14.84
CA ALA A 598 15.16 7.20 15.69
C ALA A 598 14.79 7.36 17.18
N TRP A 599 14.50 8.57 17.63
CA TRP A 599 13.98 8.80 18.99
C TRP A 599 12.62 8.13 19.19
N ALA A 600 11.72 8.16 18.20
CA ALA A 600 10.43 7.47 18.26
C ALA A 600 10.58 5.95 18.34
N LEU A 601 11.59 5.36 17.68
CA LEU A 601 11.93 3.94 17.82
C LEU A 601 12.39 3.62 19.25
N VAL A 602 13.30 4.42 19.81
CA VAL A 602 13.76 4.24 21.19
C VAL A 602 12.61 4.43 22.17
N PHE A 603 11.73 5.41 21.94
CA PHE A 603 10.53 5.63 22.73
C PHE A 603 9.59 4.41 22.70
N GLY A 604 9.25 3.91 21.52
CA GLY A 604 8.39 2.73 21.37
C GLY A 604 8.99 1.50 22.03
N PHE A 605 10.29 1.25 21.83
CA PHE A 605 11.01 0.18 22.52
C PHE A 605 10.96 0.33 24.04
N ALA A 606 11.23 1.51 24.56
CA ALA A 606 11.21 1.79 25.98
C ALA A 606 9.81 1.58 26.59
N MET A 607 8.76 1.97 25.89
CA MET A 607 7.39 1.75 26.31
C MET A 607 7.04 0.26 26.33
N ILE A 608 7.36 -0.50 25.29
CA ILE A 608 7.13 -1.95 25.21
C ILE A 608 7.77 -2.69 26.38
N TRP A 609 8.99 -2.30 26.75
CA TRP A 609 9.76 -2.96 27.80
C TRP A 609 9.65 -2.29 29.19
N TYR A 610 8.77 -1.28 29.33
CA TYR A 610 8.53 -0.57 30.59
C TYR A 610 9.80 0.11 31.17
N ILE A 611 10.65 0.65 30.26
CA ILE A 611 11.89 1.38 30.62
C ILE A 611 11.58 2.88 30.70
N TRP A 612 10.89 3.30 31.73
CA TRP A 612 10.30 4.64 31.87
C TRP A 612 11.26 5.80 31.70
N TRP A 613 12.48 5.68 32.29
CA TRP A 613 13.48 6.72 32.11
C TRP A 613 13.93 6.91 30.69
N LEU A 614 14.04 5.82 29.92
CA LEU A 614 14.42 5.85 28.52
C LEU A 614 13.28 6.41 27.66
N ALA A 615 12.03 6.10 28.00
CA ALA A 615 10.85 6.69 27.36
C ALA A 615 10.81 8.21 27.55
N ALA A 616 11.05 8.69 28.79
CA ALA A 616 11.12 10.12 29.08
C ALA A 616 12.28 10.80 28.34
N ALA A 617 13.47 10.21 28.32
CA ALA A 617 14.64 10.74 27.63
C ALA A 617 14.40 10.82 26.09
N SER A 618 13.80 9.79 25.52
CA SER A 618 13.49 9.77 24.07
C SER A 618 12.42 10.80 23.69
N LEU A 619 11.41 11.00 24.53
CA LEU A 619 10.42 12.05 24.31
C LEU A 619 11.07 13.44 24.31
N VAL A 620 11.98 13.69 25.25
CA VAL A 620 12.77 14.93 25.27
C VAL A 620 13.61 15.03 23.99
N GLY A 621 14.24 13.93 23.54
CA GLY A 621 15.00 13.88 22.28
C GLY A 621 14.15 14.26 21.06
N ILE A 622 12.92 13.76 20.97
CA ILE A 622 11.97 14.14 19.91
C ILE A 622 11.71 15.66 19.94
N VAL A 623 11.34 16.18 21.12
CA VAL A 623 11.00 17.60 21.30
C VAL A 623 12.20 18.49 20.96
N VAL A 624 13.39 18.17 21.46
CA VAL A 624 14.62 18.93 21.18
C VAL A 624 14.93 18.93 19.66
N THR A 625 14.82 17.77 19.02
CA THR A 625 15.06 17.67 17.58
C THR A 625 14.06 18.51 16.77
N CYS A 626 12.79 18.50 17.15
CA CYS A 626 11.76 19.34 16.50
C CYS A 626 12.03 20.84 16.72
N ILE A 627 12.42 21.22 17.93
CA ILE A 627 12.80 22.61 18.26
C ILE A 627 14.02 23.04 17.42
N GLN A 628 15.07 22.22 17.37
CA GLN A 628 16.25 22.51 16.54
C GLN A 628 15.89 22.71 15.06
N HIS A 629 14.98 21.87 14.54
CA HIS A 629 14.51 22.02 13.16
C HIS A 629 13.74 23.32 12.95
N SER A 630 12.91 23.73 13.91
CA SER A 630 12.10 24.98 13.81
C SER A 630 12.94 26.26 13.83
N TYR A 631 14.17 26.21 14.29
CA TYR A 631 15.15 27.31 14.26
C TYR A 631 16.11 27.24 13.07
N ASN A 632 15.92 26.27 12.18
CA ASN A 632 16.78 26.14 10.98
C ASN A 632 16.17 26.94 9.84
N ASP A 633 16.81 28.02 9.44
CA ASP A 633 16.40 28.88 8.31
C ASP A 633 16.91 28.34 6.95
N ASP A 634 17.86 27.38 6.96
CA ASP A 634 18.46 26.81 5.74
C ASP A 634 17.68 25.55 5.27
N VAL A 635 16.41 25.74 4.91
CA VAL A 635 15.48 24.65 4.58
C VAL A 635 15.14 24.55 3.09
N ASP A 636 15.54 25.52 2.28
CA ASP A 636 15.22 25.60 0.87
C ASP A 636 16.37 26.22 0.04
N TYR A 637 16.25 26.14 -1.29
CA TYR A 637 17.19 26.72 -2.23
C TYR A 637 16.51 27.02 -3.57
N TYR A 638 17.20 27.80 -4.42
CA TYR A 638 16.76 28.03 -5.79
C TYR A 638 17.62 27.23 -6.77
N VAL A 639 16.95 26.49 -7.67
CA VAL A 639 17.58 25.90 -8.85
C VAL A 639 17.76 27.01 -9.86
N GLU A 640 19.00 27.29 -10.25
CA GLU A 640 19.31 28.38 -11.15
C GLU A 640 18.95 28.05 -12.61
N VAL A 641 18.70 29.08 -13.40
CA VAL A 641 18.25 28.97 -14.80
C VAL A 641 19.20 28.15 -15.66
N GLU A 642 20.51 28.30 -15.44
CA GLU A 642 21.55 27.57 -16.16
C GLU A 642 21.47 26.05 -15.92
N GLU A 643 21.21 25.63 -14.71
CA GLU A 643 21.03 24.23 -14.35
C GLU A 643 19.75 23.64 -15.00
N ILE A 644 18.66 24.40 -14.96
CA ILE A 644 17.41 23.99 -15.63
C ILE A 644 17.63 23.83 -17.14
N LYS A 645 18.30 24.81 -17.77
CA LYS A 645 18.64 24.75 -19.20
C LYS A 645 19.47 23.52 -19.55
N ALA A 646 20.44 23.16 -18.71
CA ALA A 646 21.30 21.99 -18.92
C ALA A 646 20.48 20.68 -18.85
N ILE A 647 19.59 20.54 -17.86
CA ILE A 647 18.74 19.37 -17.69
C ILE A 647 17.76 19.24 -18.88
N GLU A 648 17.08 20.33 -19.27
CA GLU A 648 16.13 20.30 -20.37
C GLU A 648 16.83 20.13 -21.74
N ALA A 649 18.06 20.62 -21.93
CA ALA A 649 18.86 20.34 -23.11
C ALA A 649 19.23 18.85 -23.21
N ALA A 650 19.62 18.23 -22.11
CA ALA A 650 19.89 16.79 -22.06
C ALA A 650 18.65 15.97 -22.43
N ARG A 651 17.46 16.39 -21.95
CA ARG A 651 16.18 15.78 -22.33
C ARG A 651 15.90 15.89 -23.83
N ARG A 652 16.10 17.08 -24.43
CA ARG A 652 15.91 17.27 -25.89
C ARG A 652 16.87 16.37 -26.68
N ALA A 653 18.12 16.23 -26.25
CA ALA A 653 19.07 15.34 -26.91
C ALA A 653 18.61 13.85 -26.87
N GLN A 654 18.05 13.41 -25.74
CA GLN A 654 17.46 12.06 -25.63
C GLN A 654 16.27 11.84 -26.60
N LEU A 655 15.41 12.85 -26.72
CA LEU A 655 14.27 12.80 -27.65
C LEU A 655 14.71 12.77 -29.11
N GLU A 656 15.78 13.45 -29.48
CA GLU A 656 16.38 13.36 -30.81
C GLU A 656 16.95 11.97 -31.09
N GLU A 657 17.58 11.35 -30.12
CA GLU A 657 18.07 9.98 -30.20
C GLU A 657 16.91 9.00 -30.44
N ALA A 658 15.81 9.15 -29.70
CA ALA A 658 14.60 8.35 -29.87
C ALA A 658 14.02 8.47 -31.28
N LYS A 659 13.95 9.68 -31.84
CA LYS A 659 13.48 9.92 -33.21
C LYS A 659 14.35 9.21 -34.26
N LYS A 660 15.68 9.24 -34.12
CA LYS A 660 16.63 8.56 -35.01
C LYS A 660 16.51 7.04 -34.96
N GLY A 661 16.24 6.46 -33.76
CA GLY A 661 15.99 5.04 -33.59
C GLY A 661 14.72 4.58 -34.31
N THR A 662 13.62 5.33 -34.14
CA THR A 662 12.32 5.02 -34.75
C THR A 662 12.37 5.07 -36.29
N VAL A 663 13.18 5.95 -36.88
CA VAL A 663 13.35 6.04 -38.35
C VAL A 663 14.05 4.80 -38.89
N LYS A 664 15.04 4.25 -38.18
CA LYS A 664 15.71 3.00 -38.61
C LYS A 664 14.83 1.77 -38.52
N ASP A 665 13.92 1.70 -37.54
CA ASP A 665 12.99 0.57 -37.41
C ASP A 665 11.86 0.64 -38.45
N ASN A 666 11.42 1.83 -38.85
CA ASN A 666 10.40 2.02 -39.90
C ASN A 666 10.95 1.76 -41.33
N GLU A 667 12.25 1.91 -41.56
CA GLU A 667 12.85 1.50 -42.85
C GLU A 667 12.94 -0.04 -43.00
N ASN A 668 12.76 -0.79 -41.91
CA ASN A 668 12.80 -2.25 -41.84
C ASN A 668 11.42 -2.90 -41.65
N SER A 669 10.35 -2.12 -41.52
CA SER A 669 8.99 -2.63 -41.34
C SER A 669 7.99 -1.85 -42.22
N ASP A 670 7.73 -2.37 -43.40
CA ASP A 670 6.55 -2.03 -44.20
C ASP A 670 5.28 -2.57 -43.53
N ASP A 671 4.88 -1.99 -42.41
CA ASP A 671 3.51 -2.14 -41.85
C ASP A 671 3.48 -1.45 -40.47
N LEU A 672 3.01 -0.23 -40.43
CA LEU A 672 2.27 0.33 -39.28
C LEU A 672 1.96 1.83 -39.51
N GLU A 673 1.06 2.11 -40.45
CA GLU A 673 0.31 3.36 -40.41
C GLU A 673 -0.54 3.38 -39.13
N VAL A 674 -0.11 4.14 -38.15
CA VAL A 674 -0.91 4.45 -36.94
C VAL A 674 -1.92 5.54 -37.34
N THR A 675 -3.01 5.13 -37.94
CA THR A 675 -4.19 6.00 -38.15
C THR A 675 -4.89 6.15 -36.78
N TYR A 676 -4.77 7.31 -36.18
CA TYR A 676 -5.59 7.72 -35.04
C TYR A 676 -7.00 8.02 -35.54
N ALA A 677 -7.92 7.08 -35.36
CA ALA A 677 -9.34 7.30 -35.63
C ALA A 677 -10.03 7.85 -34.36
N ASN A 678 -10.84 8.89 -34.57
CA ASN A 678 -11.65 9.72 -33.66
C ASN A 678 -12.46 8.96 -32.59
#